data_78dfa9f7dd43bad2d34041f998db383a
#
_entry.id   78dfa9f7dd43bad2d34041f998db383a
#
_cell.length_a   1.000
_cell.length_b   1.000
_cell.length_c   1.000
_cell.angle_alpha   90.00
_cell.angle_beta   90.00
_cell.angle_gamma   90.00
#
_symmetry.space_group_name_H-M   'P 1'
#
loop_
_entity.id
_entity.type
_entity.pdbx_description
1 polymer ?
#
loop_
_entity_poly.entity_id
_entity_poly.type
_entity_poly.pdbx_seq_one_letter_code
_entity_poly.pdbx_strand_id
1 'polypeptide(L)'
;MISLFHVDSRFLSIYFAMSQILFIFARFYGITNKKSKKDMNISYKWLKEYVDFSLSPDEVCAALTSTGLEVGGMEEVQSIKGGLKGLYVGKVLTCDMHPDSDHLHVTTVDLGREVPSQIVCGAPNVAAGQKVIVADIGCILYDGDKEFAIKKSKLRGVESYGMICAEDEIGVGTSHDGIIVLPEDAPVGMPAAEYYNLESDYLIEIDITANRADALSHWGVARDLYAWLKQNGYETSLHRPSCDGFKVDNNSLPINVEIENTEACRRYACVSIAGCEVKESPEWLKNKLNTIGLRPINNIVDITNYVMMAYGQPLHCFDADMVTGRKIIVKDKNEGRKFITLDGEEHTLGEHDLAICNAEEPMCIAGVFGGKGSGTYEMTRNVVLESAYFNPTWIRKSARRHGLSTDASFRFERGVDPEGTVYALKQAAILCKELAGGQIAMDICDVYPNPIEAPKVELRYDYVNSLIGKEIPADTVKSIVESLEMKILSETDEAVCLQIPPYRVDVQRPCDVVEDILRIYGYNNVEIPTQLKSSLVIKDEEDQKHKMENIVAEQLIGSGFNEILNNSLTKSAYYDGLNEYQQDSFVNIMNPLSSDLNVMRRTMLFGGLESIAYNANRKNGNIRFFEFGNIYKYNGERKNDDNPMQAYSEEYHLALWLTGKRVQGSWIHADEEASYYELKAYVENILKRIGVEQGMIVGKPTDNNVFSKAVKYERRGGKTLFEMGQVSKKIQVKCGIETTVYYAELNWTALMKLVKKSKVLFTPVPKFPSVSRDLALLVDKNVEFEAIEQVAKQTEKKLLKSVELFDVYEGKNLPAGKKSYAVNFVLQDDQKTLNDKQIDSIMQKLIQNLKRQLNAELR
;
A
#
# COMPACT_ATOMS: atom_id res chain seq x y z
N MET A 1 -43.54 -19.22 -2.78
CA MET A 1 -42.17 -19.71 -2.92
C MET A 1 -41.23 -18.56 -2.54
N ILE A 2 -41.19 -18.26 -1.26
CA ILE A 2 -40.36 -17.22 -0.63
C ILE A 2 -39.52 -17.97 0.41
N SER A 3 -38.27 -18.19 0.12
CA SER A 3 -37.20 -18.43 1.09
C SER A 3 -35.93 -18.76 0.32
N LEU A 4 -34.95 -17.90 0.44
CA LEU A 4 -33.53 -18.20 0.37
C LEU A 4 -32.80 -16.89 0.01
N PHE A 5 -32.49 -16.11 1.01
CA PHE A 5 -31.27 -15.30 1.16
C PHE A 5 -31.28 -14.73 2.58
N HIS A 6 -31.18 -15.61 3.55
CA HIS A 6 -30.58 -15.25 4.84
C HIS A 6 -29.07 -15.39 4.63
N VAL A 7 -28.40 -14.29 4.39
CA VAL A 7 -26.95 -14.22 4.62
C VAL A 7 -26.78 -14.40 6.13
N ASP A 8 -26.29 -15.58 6.50
CA ASP A 8 -26.13 -16.03 7.86
C ASP A 8 -25.24 -15.00 8.61
N SER A 9 -25.78 -14.38 9.66
CA SER A 9 -25.08 -13.48 10.56
C SER A 9 -23.79 -14.09 11.13
N ARG A 10 -23.59 -15.39 10.99
CA ARG A 10 -22.38 -16.12 11.33
C ARG A 10 -21.22 -15.84 10.36
N PHE A 11 -21.49 -15.49 9.08
CA PHE A 11 -20.43 -15.10 8.14
C PHE A 11 -19.85 -13.71 8.47
N LEU A 12 -20.69 -12.76 8.87
CA LEU A 12 -20.22 -11.45 9.35
C LEU A 12 -19.44 -11.58 10.67
N SER A 13 -19.88 -12.45 11.59
CA SER A 13 -19.18 -12.71 12.86
C SER A 13 -17.82 -13.38 12.63
N ILE A 14 -17.70 -14.26 11.63
CA ILE A 14 -16.43 -14.91 11.29
C ILE A 14 -15.46 -13.91 10.64
N TYR A 15 -15.95 -13.00 9.79
CA TYR A 15 -15.11 -11.94 9.19
C TYR A 15 -14.63 -10.93 10.25
N PHE A 16 -15.50 -10.57 11.20
CA PHE A 16 -15.15 -9.72 12.34
C PHE A 16 -14.18 -10.42 13.31
N ALA A 17 -14.37 -11.71 13.58
CA ALA A 17 -13.47 -12.52 14.38
C ALA A 17 -12.09 -12.73 13.69
N MET A 18 -12.07 -12.93 12.35
CA MET A 18 -10.82 -13.03 11.59
C MET A 18 -10.07 -11.72 11.53
N SER A 19 -10.74 -10.56 11.42
CA SER A 19 -10.09 -9.26 11.48
C SER A 19 -9.51 -8.98 12.87
N GLN A 20 -10.22 -9.33 13.94
CA GLN A 20 -9.70 -9.23 15.31
C GLN A 20 -8.54 -10.20 15.57
N ILE A 21 -8.59 -11.42 15.03
CA ILE A 21 -7.49 -12.39 15.14
C ILE A 21 -6.26 -11.90 14.36
N LEU A 22 -6.41 -11.29 13.18
CA LEU A 22 -5.31 -10.64 12.45
C LEU A 22 -4.73 -9.44 13.24
N PHE A 23 -5.57 -8.66 13.90
CA PHE A 23 -5.13 -7.56 14.78
C PHE A 23 -4.39 -8.05 16.04
N ILE A 24 -4.86 -9.16 16.64
CA ILE A 24 -4.20 -9.81 17.77
C ILE A 24 -2.89 -10.49 17.32
N PHE A 25 -2.83 -11.10 16.14
CA PHE A 25 -1.59 -11.67 15.58
C PHE A 25 -0.55 -10.59 15.25
N ALA A 26 -0.96 -9.44 14.72
CA ALA A 26 -0.07 -8.31 14.49
C ALA A 26 0.52 -7.76 15.81
N ARG A 27 -0.26 -7.78 16.89
CA ARG A 27 0.17 -7.36 18.23
C ARG A 27 1.08 -8.38 18.92
N PHE A 28 0.89 -9.68 18.66
CA PHE A 28 1.70 -10.75 19.24
C PHE A 28 3.07 -10.97 18.55
N TYR A 29 3.21 -10.58 17.28
CA TYR A 29 4.46 -10.73 16.52
C TYR A 29 5.41 -9.55 16.62
N GLY A 30 5.15 -8.59 17.52
CA GLY A 30 6.08 -7.46 17.74
C GLY A 30 6.39 -6.68 16.47
N ILE A 31 5.46 -6.66 15.49
CA ILE A 31 5.46 -5.66 14.44
C ILE A 31 4.98 -4.39 15.15
N THR A 32 5.88 -3.80 15.94
CA THR A 32 5.78 -2.39 16.25
C THR A 32 5.74 -1.69 14.91
N ASN A 33 4.57 -1.22 14.53
CA ASN A 33 4.46 -0.24 13.47
C ASN A 33 5.49 0.84 13.80
N LYS A 34 6.59 0.88 13.04
CA LYS A 34 7.24 2.17 12.84
C LYS A 34 6.11 3.05 12.36
N LYS A 35 5.65 4.00 13.22
CA LYS A 35 4.65 5.00 12.87
C LYS A 35 4.98 5.45 11.46
N SER A 36 4.11 5.17 10.52
CA SER A 36 4.35 5.61 9.16
C SER A 36 4.27 7.13 9.26
N LYS A 37 5.28 7.85 8.76
CA LYS A 37 5.30 9.33 8.74
C LYS A 37 4.20 9.94 7.85
N LYS A 38 3.08 9.25 7.69
CA LYS A 38 1.97 9.63 6.80
C LYS A 38 0.75 10.16 7.55
N ASP A 39 0.72 9.99 8.88
CA ASP A 39 -0.44 10.33 9.69
C ASP A 39 -0.41 11.81 10.08
N MET A 40 -1.56 12.49 9.97
CA MET A 40 -1.75 13.84 10.47
C MET A 40 -2.38 13.78 11.85
N ASN A 41 -1.67 14.33 12.83
CA ASN A 41 -2.11 14.41 14.22
C ASN A 41 -2.93 15.69 14.44
N ILE A 42 -4.16 15.55 14.88
CA ILE A 42 -5.10 16.66 15.15
C ILE A 42 -5.49 16.65 16.62
N SER A 43 -5.43 17.81 17.25
CA SER A 43 -6.00 18.05 18.58
C SER A 43 -7.48 18.40 18.45
N TYR A 44 -8.33 17.70 19.19
CA TYR A 44 -9.76 17.97 19.23
C TYR A 44 -10.09 19.37 19.78
N LYS A 45 -9.41 19.82 20.83
CA LYS A 45 -9.60 21.18 21.40
C LYS A 45 -9.12 22.25 20.42
N TRP A 46 -8.00 22.03 19.78
CA TRP A 46 -7.47 22.98 18.80
C TRP A 46 -8.38 23.07 17.57
N LEU A 47 -8.98 21.95 17.15
CA LEU A 47 -9.96 21.93 16.05
C LEU A 47 -11.17 22.82 16.37
N LYS A 48 -11.64 22.82 17.62
CA LYS A 48 -12.73 23.70 18.12
C LYS A 48 -12.44 25.18 18.02
N GLU A 49 -11.20 25.59 17.91
CA GLU A 49 -10.85 27.01 17.73
C GLU A 49 -11.18 27.49 16.30
N TYR A 50 -11.30 26.56 15.34
CA TYR A 50 -11.55 26.87 13.94
C TYR A 50 -12.99 26.60 13.49
N VAL A 51 -13.67 25.68 14.11
CA VAL A 51 -15.03 25.29 13.75
C VAL A 51 -15.89 25.04 14.97
N ASP A 52 -17.09 25.61 14.97
CA ASP A 52 -18.06 25.43 16.06
C ASP A 52 -18.78 24.11 15.94
N PHE A 53 -18.72 23.27 16.96
CA PHE A 53 -19.47 22.02 17.05
C PHE A 53 -19.64 21.53 18.49
N SER A 54 -20.70 20.74 18.71
CA SER A 54 -20.99 20.08 19.97
C SER A 54 -20.74 18.56 19.96
N LEU A 55 -20.22 18.03 18.87
CA LEU A 55 -19.93 16.59 18.71
C LEU A 55 -18.91 16.13 19.76
N SER A 56 -19.07 14.91 20.25
CA SER A 56 -18.04 14.21 21.04
C SER A 56 -16.82 13.86 20.17
N PRO A 57 -15.67 13.52 20.77
CA PRO A 57 -14.50 13.08 20.00
C PRO A 57 -14.78 11.88 19.07
N ASP A 58 -15.55 10.88 19.52
CA ASP A 58 -15.94 9.73 18.72
C ASP A 58 -16.81 10.11 17.51
N GLU A 59 -17.76 11.04 17.71
CA GLU A 59 -18.60 11.54 16.62
C GLU A 59 -17.80 12.35 15.60
N VAL A 60 -16.80 13.14 16.04
CA VAL A 60 -15.87 13.82 15.15
C VAL A 60 -15.06 12.82 14.33
N CYS A 61 -14.53 11.77 14.94
CA CYS A 61 -13.81 10.71 14.24
C CYS A 61 -14.69 10.03 13.17
N ALA A 62 -15.96 9.75 13.49
CA ALA A 62 -16.91 9.18 12.54
C ALA A 62 -17.22 10.15 11.38
N ALA A 63 -17.44 11.43 11.68
CA ALA A 63 -17.68 12.48 10.69
C ALA A 63 -16.49 12.62 9.73
N LEU A 64 -15.25 12.74 10.24
CA LEU A 64 -14.04 12.86 9.45
C LEU A 64 -13.83 11.64 8.54
N THR A 65 -13.98 10.43 9.09
CA THR A 65 -13.88 9.20 8.30
C THR A 65 -14.91 9.17 7.17
N SER A 66 -16.15 9.64 7.43
CA SER A 66 -17.20 9.68 6.40
C SER A 66 -16.91 10.67 5.28
N THR A 67 -16.09 11.70 5.52
CA THR A 67 -15.65 12.66 4.49
C THR A 67 -14.41 12.20 3.71
N GLY A 68 -13.87 11.01 4.01
CA GLY A 68 -12.67 10.48 3.39
C GLY A 68 -11.37 10.84 4.12
N LEU A 69 -11.45 11.47 5.28
CA LEU A 69 -10.34 11.67 6.21
C LEU A 69 -10.34 10.52 7.22
N GLU A 70 -9.80 9.37 6.84
CA GLU A 70 -9.84 8.15 7.64
C GLU A 70 -9.12 8.34 8.97
N VAL A 71 -9.83 8.10 10.08
CA VAL A 71 -9.25 8.15 11.42
C VAL A 71 -8.66 6.78 11.75
N GLY A 72 -7.33 6.74 11.87
CA GLY A 72 -6.57 5.54 12.25
C GLY A 72 -6.58 5.27 13.75
N GLY A 73 -6.71 6.31 14.58
CA GLY A 73 -6.71 6.19 16.03
C GLY A 73 -7.17 7.44 16.74
N MET A 74 -7.57 7.28 17.99
CA MET A 74 -7.87 8.38 18.91
C MET A 74 -7.32 8.05 20.30
N GLU A 75 -6.64 9.01 20.93
CA GLU A 75 -6.04 8.85 22.25
C GLU A 75 -6.34 10.08 23.11
N GLU A 76 -6.72 9.88 24.39
CA GLU A 76 -6.81 10.96 25.36
C GLU A 76 -5.40 11.35 25.82
N VAL A 77 -4.99 12.56 25.54
CA VAL A 77 -3.69 13.13 25.92
C VAL A 77 -3.88 14.05 27.11
N GLN A 78 -3.16 13.81 28.17
CA GLN A 78 -3.18 14.65 29.38
C GLN A 78 -1.89 15.47 29.41
N SER A 79 -1.99 16.74 29.80
CA SER A 79 -0.83 17.65 29.87
C SER A 79 0.26 17.14 30.83
N ILE A 80 -0.12 16.34 31.83
CA ILE A 80 0.79 15.61 32.72
C ILE A 80 0.50 14.11 32.59
N LYS A 81 1.53 13.29 32.35
CA LYS A 81 1.39 11.85 32.20
C LYS A 81 0.70 11.21 33.40
N GLY A 82 -0.38 10.47 33.16
CA GLY A 82 -1.20 9.85 34.20
C GLY A 82 -2.28 10.76 34.80
N GLY A 83 -2.35 12.03 34.37
CA GLY A 83 -3.43 12.98 34.74
C GLY A 83 -3.58 13.23 36.22
N LEU A 84 -2.53 13.09 36.99
CA LEU A 84 -2.54 13.24 38.43
C LEU A 84 -3.63 12.40 39.14
N LYS A 85 -4.01 11.26 38.57
CA LYS A 85 -5.02 10.34 39.13
C LYS A 85 -4.53 9.74 40.43
N GLY A 86 -5.33 9.88 41.50
CA GLY A 86 -4.97 9.36 42.85
C GLY A 86 -4.07 10.28 43.65
N LEU A 87 -3.84 11.52 43.17
CA LEU A 87 -3.20 12.57 43.95
C LEU A 87 -4.24 13.54 44.48
N TYR A 88 -4.06 13.98 45.76
CA TYR A 88 -4.97 14.84 46.46
C TYR A 88 -4.24 15.95 47.25
N VAL A 89 -4.91 17.08 47.41
CA VAL A 89 -4.47 18.12 48.35
C VAL A 89 -4.67 17.61 49.77
N GLY A 90 -3.59 17.53 50.55
CA GLY A 90 -3.62 17.10 51.93
C GLY A 90 -3.16 18.21 52.89
N LYS A 91 -3.55 18.15 54.19
CA LYS A 91 -3.04 19.00 55.26
C LYS A 91 -2.26 18.16 56.25
N VAL A 92 -1.00 18.49 56.48
CA VAL A 92 -0.18 17.84 57.51
C VAL A 92 -0.68 18.29 58.87
N LEU A 93 -1.28 17.38 59.65
CA LEU A 93 -1.78 17.66 61.00
C LEU A 93 -0.67 17.57 62.03
N THR A 94 0.16 16.51 62.00
CA THR A 94 1.32 16.32 62.88
C THR A 94 2.54 15.94 62.04
N CYS A 95 3.73 16.31 62.57
CA CYS A 95 5.01 16.00 61.95
C CYS A 95 6.03 15.72 63.03
N ASP A 96 6.25 14.48 63.35
CA ASP A 96 7.16 14.02 64.43
C ASP A 96 8.36 13.33 63.83
N MET A 97 9.53 13.39 64.51
CA MET A 97 10.72 12.68 64.11
C MET A 97 10.50 11.16 64.14
N HIS A 98 10.98 10.47 63.14
CA HIS A 98 10.90 9.00 63.08
C HIS A 98 11.74 8.38 64.18
N PRO A 99 11.20 7.41 64.98
CA PRO A 99 11.92 6.82 66.13
C PRO A 99 13.28 6.20 65.80
N ASP A 100 13.45 5.65 64.60
CA ASP A 100 14.67 4.97 64.16
C ASP A 100 15.37 5.69 62.98
N SER A 101 15.18 6.98 62.82
CA SER A 101 15.81 7.77 61.73
C SER A 101 16.03 9.22 62.14
N ASP A 102 17.14 9.78 61.67
CA ASP A 102 17.56 11.18 61.89
C ASP A 102 17.11 12.14 60.80
N HIS A 103 16.51 11.65 59.71
CA HIS A 103 16.05 12.43 58.55
C HIS A 103 14.64 12.10 58.09
N LEU A 104 13.99 11.09 58.67
CA LEU A 104 12.61 10.74 58.32
C LEU A 104 11.64 11.37 59.35
N HIS A 105 10.47 11.80 58.82
CA HIS A 105 9.37 12.31 59.67
C HIS A 105 8.17 11.39 59.55
N VAL A 106 7.49 11.12 60.65
CA VAL A 106 6.18 10.45 60.63
C VAL A 106 5.12 11.56 60.66
N THR A 107 4.35 11.65 59.62
CA THR A 107 3.32 12.66 59.48
C THR A 107 1.93 12.03 59.52
N THR A 108 0.96 12.78 60.06
CA THR A 108 -0.46 12.47 59.91
C THR A 108 -1.07 13.52 58.98
N VAL A 109 -1.65 13.08 57.86
CA VAL A 109 -2.13 13.97 56.81
C VAL A 109 -3.64 13.79 56.65
N ASP A 110 -4.36 14.88 56.73
CA ASP A 110 -5.77 14.95 56.41
C ASP A 110 -5.96 15.08 54.90
N LEU A 111 -6.70 14.12 54.29
CA LEU A 111 -7.07 14.11 52.90
C LEU A 111 -8.56 14.39 52.68
N GLY A 112 -9.22 15.03 53.63
CA GLY A 112 -10.68 15.28 53.57
C GLY A 112 -11.54 14.04 53.85
N ARG A 113 -10.95 13.00 54.53
CA ARG A 113 -11.61 11.71 54.84
C ARG A 113 -11.83 11.60 56.38
N GLU A 114 -12.68 10.66 56.79
CA GLU A 114 -12.96 10.46 58.23
C GLU A 114 -11.71 10.11 59.06
N VAL A 115 -10.75 9.45 58.46
CA VAL A 115 -9.52 9.02 59.13
C VAL A 115 -8.31 9.61 58.40
N PRO A 116 -7.47 10.43 59.08
CA PRO A 116 -6.23 10.90 58.47
C PRO A 116 -5.24 9.79 58.15
N SER A 117 -4.44 9.98 57.10
CA SER A 117 -3.45 9.01 56.62
C SER A 117 -2.10 9.23 57.28
N GLN A 118 -1.49 8.16 57.79
CA GLN A 118 -0.11 8.21 58.29
C GLN A 118 0.84 8.04 57.10
N ILE A 119 1.77 8.99 56.93
CA ILE A 119 2.75 8.96 55.83
C ILE A 119 4.12 9.26 56.41
N VAL A 120 5.08 8.46 56.01
CA VAL A 120 6.51 8.69 56.37
C VAL A 120 7.14 9.50 55.25
N CYS A 121 7.67 10.68 55.54
CA CYS A 121 8.27 11.60 54.59
C CYS A 121 9.77 11.83 54.93
N GLY A 122 10.61 11.83 53.89
CA GLY A 122 12.07 12.08 53.98
C GLY A 122 12.45 13.51 53.61
N ALA A 123 11.52 14.35 53.19
CA ALA A 123 11.83 15.69 52.72
C ALA A 123 12.17 16.64 53.89
N PRO A 124 13.22 17.46 53.73
CA PRO A 124 13.69 18.33 54.81
C PRO A 124 12.72 19.51 55.12
N ASN A 125 11.84 19.85 54.21
CA ASN A 125 10.91 20.97 54.30
C ASN A 125 9.52 20.60 54.84
N VAL A 126 9.26 19.33 55.21
CA VAL A 126 7.96 18.93 55.73
C VAL A 126 7.72 19.45 57.15
N ALA A 127 6.58 20.05 57.40
CA ALA A 127 6.19 20.58 58.72
C ALA A 127 4.67 20.46 58.95
N ALA A 128 4.29 20.42 60.25
CA ALA A 128 2.88 20.45 60.64
C ALA A 128 2.21 21.78 60.22
N GLY A 129 0.97 21.69 59.77
CA GLY A 129 0.16 22.81 59.30
C GLY A 129 0.23 23.04 57.77
N GLN A 130 1.24 22.54 57.08
CA GLN A 130 1.40 22.72 55.63
C GLN A 130 0.30 22.00 54.85
N LYS A 131 -0.07 22.59 53.70
CA LYS A 131 -0.84 21.93 52.66
C LYS A 131 0.11 21.39 51.61
N VAL A 132 -0.10 20.16 51.21
CA VAL A 132 0.83 19.37 50.39
C VAL A 132 0.07 18.56 49.34
N ILE A 133 0.75 18.06 48.34
CA ILE A 133 0.21 17.05 47.39
C ILE A 133 0.60 15.65 47.86
N VAL A 134 -0.41 14.79 47.94
CA VAL A 134 -0.25 13.41 48.45
C VAL A 134 -0.71 12.43 47.37
N ALA A 135 0.19 11.49 47.00
CA ALA A 135 -0.13 10.31 46.23
C ALA A 135 -0.69 9.21 47.16
N ASP A 136 -1.93 8.85 46.96
CA ASP A 136 -2.63 7.80 47.70
C ASP A 136 -2.21 6.37 47.27
N ILE A 137 -2.56 5.37 48.09
CA ILE A 137 -2.31 3.97 47.74
C ILE A 137 -3.04 3.63 46.43
N GLY A 138 -2.32 3.02 45.48
CA GLY A 138 -2.84 2.69 44.15
C GLY A 138 -2.57 3.78 43.11
N CYS A 139 -2.09 4.97 43.49
CA CYS A 139 -1.62 5.98 42.55
C CYS A 139 -0.42 5.47 41.79
N ILE A 140 -0.32 5.80 40.49
CA ILE A 140 0.84 5.51 39.65
C ILE A 140 1.53 6.84 39.35
N LEU A 141 2.79 6.96 39.72
CA LEU A 141 3.67 8.05 39.36
C LEU A 141 4.57 7.63 38.19
N TYR A 142 5.11 8.60 37.47
CA TYR A 142 5.86 8.36 36.25
C TYR A 142 7.25 9.03 36.30
N ASP A 143 8.32 8.28 36.06
CA ASP A 143 9.68 8.78 35.84
C ASP A 143 10.07 8.46 34.38
N GLY A 144 9.84 9.39 33.48
CA GLY A 144 9.93 9.14 32.05
C GLY A 144 8.97 8.03 31.60
N ASP A 145 9.51 6.92 31.12
CA ASP A 145 8.70 5.76 30.68
C ASP A 145 8.47 4.72 31.79
N LYS A 146 9.03 4.94 32.97
CA LYS A 146 8.87 4.00 34.09
C LYS A 146 7.67 4.37 34.95
N GLU A 147 6.91 3.34 35.30
CA GLU A 147 5.75 3.45 36.19
C GLU A 147 6.16 3.03 37.61
N PHE A 148 5.75 3.85 38.58
CA PHE A 148 5.95 3.59 40.01
C PHE A 148 4.61 3.63 40.75
N ALA A 149 4.12 2.44 41.15
CA ALA A 149 2.85 2.35 41.88
C ALA A 149 3.07 2.56 43.37
N ILE A 150 2.34 3.52 43.96
CA ILE A 150 2.31 3.77 45.39
C ILE A 150 1.59 2.64 46.09
N LYS A 151 2.28 1.99 47.03
CA LYS A 151 1.76 0.87 47.82
C LYS A 151 1.95 1.14 49.29
N LYS A 152 1.07 0.52 50.11
CA LYS A 152 1.34 0.49 51.57
C LYS A 152 2.76 -0.05 51.80
N SER A 153 3.57 0.72 52.46
CA SER A 153 4.96 0.43 52.72
C SER A 153 5.27 0.45 54.23
N LYS A 154 6.34 -0.19 54.63
CA LYS A 154 6.84 -0.14 56.01
C LYS A 154 8.28 0.35 55.97
N LEU A 155 8.46 1.62 56.42
CA LEU A 155 9.77 2.29 56.45
C LEU A 155 10.34 2.25 57.84
N ARG A 156 11.48 1.55 58.03
CA ARG A 156 12.16 1.35 59.33
C ARG A 156 11.18 1.02 60.49
N GLY A 157 10.19 0.10 60.20
CA GLY A 157 9.26 -0.29 61.25
C GLY A 157 7.95 0.48 61.32
N VAL A 158 7.83 1.69 60.74
CA VAL A 158 6.64 2.49 60.71
C VAL A 158 5.88 2.34 59.39
N GLU A 159 4.55 2.16 59.43
CA GLU A 159 3.72 1.99 58.24
C GLU A 159 3.46 3.36 57.58
N SER A 160 3.54 3.39 56.24
CA SER A 160 3.21 4.56 55.39
C SER A 160 2.09 4.21 54.44
N TYR A 161 1.05 5.03 54.39
CA TYR A 161 -0.15 4.84 53.58
C TYR A 161 -0.26 5.88 52.44
N GLY A 162 0.84 6.19 51.81
CA GLY A 162 0.94 7.15 50.73
C GLY A 162 2.32 7.79 50.65
N MET A 163 2.44 8.79 49.80
CA MET A 163 3.67 9.55 49.61
C MET A 163 3.32 11.05 49.45
N ILE A 164 4.04 11.92 50.16
CA ILE A 164 3.98 13.37 49.94
C ILE A 164 4.97 13.67 48.82
N CYS A 165 4.54 14.37 47.76
CA CYS A 165 5.27 14.45 46.51
C CYS A 165 6.02 15.77 46.33
N ALA A 166 7.15 15.70 45.60
CA ALA A 166 7.87 16.84 45.02
C ALA A 166 7.29 17.21 43.63
N GLU A 167 7.73 18.35 43.07
CA GLU A 167 7.24 18.83 41.78
C GLU A 167 7.59 17.90 40.63
N ASP A 168 8.82 17.43 40.57
CA ASP A 168 9.33 16.54 39.54
C ASP A 168 8.73 15.14 39.60
N GLU A 169 8.38 14.66 40.81
CA GLU A 169 7.75 13.34 40.99
C GLU A 169 6.34 13.24 40.39
N ILE A 170 5.62 14.37 40.28
CA ILE A 170 4.29 14.43 39.72
C ILE A 170 4.25 15.19 38.40
N GLY A 171 5.36 15.73 37.94
CA GLY A 171 5.50 16.40 36.64
C GLY A 171 4.91 17.80 36.57
N VAL A 172 4.68 18.48 37.69
CA VAL A 172 4.17 19.87 37.74
C VAL A 172 5.31 20.91 37.76
N GLY A 173 6.55 20.47 37.93
CA GLY A 173 7.74 21.30 37.92
C GLY A 173 9.02 20.45 37.81
N THR A 174 10.16 21.08 38.03
CA THR A 174 11.47 20.42 37.90
C THR A 174 12.24 20.34 39.21
N SER A 175 11.71 20.92 40.31
CA SER A 175 12.38 20.94 41.59
C SER A 175 12.22 19.60 42.34
N HIS A 176 13.36 19.12 42.85
CA HIS A 176 13.43 17.98 43.80
C HIS A 176 13.98 18.41 45.16
N ASP A 177 14.02 19.71 45.48
CA ASP A 177 14.60 20.23 46.71
C ASP A 177 13.75 19.98 47.97
N GLY A 178 12.55 19.41 47.78
CA GLY A 178 11.63 19.05 48.84
C GLY A 178 10.20 18.82 48.31
N ILE A 179 9.26 18.60 49.24
CA ILE A 179 7.85 18.44 48.91
C ILE A 179 7.22 19.75 48.45
N ILE A 180 6.16 19.61 47.65
CA ILE A 180 5.30 20.75 47.28
C ILE A 180 4.56 21.28 48.51
N VAL A 181 4.75 22.58 48.81
CA VAL A 181 4.00 23.29 49.85
C VAL A 181 3.03 24.23 49.15
N LEU A 182 1.74 23.96 49.32
CA LEU A 182 0.66 24.74 48.71
C LEU A 182 0.27 25.93 49.55
N PRO A 183 -0.37 26.96 48.98
CA PRO A 183 -0.95 28.08 49.73
C PRO A 183 -1.98 27.64 50.77
N GLU A 184 -2.18 28.45 51.82
CA GLU A 184 -3.11 28.11 52.91
C GLU A 184 -4.58 27.97 52.51
N ASP A 185 -4.98 28.57 51.41
CA ASP A 185 -6.33 28.54 50.86
C ASP A 185 -6.61 27.31 50.03
N ALA A 186 -5.61 26.47 49.67
CA ALA A 186 -5.80 25.23 48.88
C ALA A 186 -6.83 24.29 49.57
N PRO A 187 -7.87 23.81 48.86
CA PRO A 187 -8.93 22.99 49.45
C PRO A 187 -8.42 21.58 49.77
N VAL A 188 -8.51 21.20 51.07
CA VAL A 188 -8.11 19.82 51.48
C VAL A 188 -9.07 18.79 50.93
N GLY A 189 -8.56 17.69 50.41
CA GLY A 189 -9.30 16.61 49.78
C GLY A 189 -9.62 16.83 48.30
N MET A 190 -9.28 18.01 47.75
CA MET A 190 -9.45 18.27 46.30
C MET A 190 -8.51 17.41 45.50
N PRO A 191 -8.95 16.76 44.40
CA PRO A 191 -8.05 16.08 43.46
C PRO A 191 -6.98 17.05 42.94
N ALA A 192 -5.71 16.61 42.87
CA ALA A 192 -4.62 17.43 42.34
C ALA A 192 -4.84 17.88 40.90
N ALA A 193 -5.51 17.03 40.09
CA ALA A 193 -5.89 17.37 38.72
C ALA A 193 -6.80 18.61 38.65
N GLU A 194 -7.76 18.72 39.56
CA GLU A 194 -8.66 19.91 39.69
C GLU A 194 -7.91 21.12 40.22
N TYR A 195 -7.05 20.92 41.21
CA TYR A 195 -6.26 22.01 41.80
C TYR A 195 -5.32 22.65 40.76
N TYR A 196 -4.70 21.86 39.92
CA TYR A 196 -3.80 22.35 38.88
C TYR A 196 -4.54 22.69 37.56
N ASN A 197 -5.86 22.64 37.53
CA ASN A 197 -6.68 22.84 36.31
C ASN A 197 -6.13 22.01 35.14
N LEU A 198 -5.87 20.73 35.38
CA LEU A 198 -5.27 19.87 34.38
C LEU A 198 -6.23 19.70 33.22
N GLU A 199 -5.77 20.07 32.06
CA GLU A 199 -6.54 19.90 30.82
C GLU A 199 -6.22 18.58 30.16
N SER A 200 -7.24 17.78 29.84
CA SER A 200 -7.12 16.68 28.90
C SER A 200 -7.57 17.14 27.52
N ASP A 201 -6.95 16.59 26.47
CA ASP A 201 -7.33 16.78 25.09
C ASP A 201 -7.40 15.41 24.41
N TYR A 202 -7.91 15.33 23.17
CA TYR A 202 -7.91 14.12 22.37
C TYR A 202 -7.04 14.33 21.15
N LEU A 203 -6.06 13.44 20.98
CA LEU A 203 -5.28 13.28 19.76
C LEU A 203 -6.07 12.41 18.81
N ILE A 204 -6.34 12.90 17.61
CA ILE A 204 -6.97 12.17 16.50
C ILE A 204 -5.90 11.96 15.42
N GLU A 205 -5.57 10.71 15.14
CA GLU A 205 -4.64 10.33 14.08
C GLU A 205 -5.42 10.14 12.78
N ILE A 206 -5.11 10.94 11.74
CA ILE A 206 -5.79 10.91 10.44
C ILE A 206 -4.81 10.42 9.38
N ASP A 207 -5.16 9.35 8.66
CA ASP A 207 -4.40 8.87 7.49
C ASP A 207 -4.78 9.69 6.25
N ILE A 208 -3.88 10.57 5.84
CA ILE A 208 -4.08 11.50 4.73
C ILE A 208 -3.54 10.91 3.44
N THR A 209 -4.40 10.74 2.45
CA THR A 209 -4.00 10.34 1.09
C THR A 209 -3.20 11.44 0.39
N ALA A 210 -2.31 11.06 -0.53
CA ALA A 210 -1.37 11.98 -1.14
C ALA A 210 -2.02 13.13 -1.94
N ASN A 211 -3.26 12.97 -2.39
CA ASN A 211 -4.04 13.97 -3.11
C ASN A 211 -4.68 15.02 -2.18
N ARG A 212 -4.87 14.71 -0.89
CA ARG A 212 -5.51 15.58 0.10
C ARG A 212 -4.50 16.43 0.87
N ALA A 213 -3.57 17.06 0.15
CA ALA A 213 -2.59 17.98 0.73
C ALA A 213 -3.24 19.15 1.53
N ASP A 214 -4.44 19.55 1.15
CA ASP A 214 -5.25 20.56 1.80
C ASP A 214 -5.62 20.23 3.26
N ALA A 215 -5.67 18.94 3.60
CA ALA A 215 -6.03 18.44 4.93
C ALA A 215 -4.79 18.23 5.85
N LEU A 216 -3.57 18.58 5.42
CA LEU A 216 -2.35 18.44 6.23
C LEU A 216 -2.19 19.54 7.29
N SER A 217 -3.31 20.00 7.89
CA SER A 217 -3.36 21.00 8.95
C SER A 217 -4.68 20.97 9.69
N HIS A 218 -4.73 21.55 10.90
CA HIS A 218 -5.96 21.72 11.66
C HIS A 218 -6.99 22.53 10.87
N TRP A 219 -6.57 23.60 10.20
CA TRP A 219 -7.45 24.41 9.33
C TRP A 219 -8.04 23.60 8.18
N GLY A 220 -7.24 22.78 7.52
CA GLY A 220 -7.69 21.93 6.43
C GLY A 220 -8.74 20.90 6.86
N VAL A 221 -8.51 20.25 8.03
CA VAL A 221 -9.48 19.31 8.61
C VAL A 221 -10.73 20.04 9.09
N ALA A 222 -10.59 21.25 9.65
CA ALA A 222 -11.73 22.06 10.08
C ALA A 222 -12.67 22.41 8.91
N ARG A 223 -12.14 22.71 7.73
CA ARG A 223 -12.94 22.96 6.52
C ARG A 223 -13.79 21.76 6.12
N ASP A 224 -13.20 20.56 6.11
CA ASP A 224 -13.96 19.34 5.80
C ASP A 224 -15.04 19.05 6.85
N LEU A 225 -14.69 19.18 8.13
CA LEU A 225 -15.64 19.00 9.21
C LEU A 225 -16.78 20.04 9.14
N TYR A 226 -16.47 21.29 8.86
CA TYR A 226 -17.47 22.36 8.65
C TYR A 226 -18.44 22.01 7.50
N ALA A 227 -17.91 21.58 6.37
CA ALA A 227 -18.74 21.21 5.22
C ALA A 227 -19.69 20.04 5.57
N TRP A 228 -19.17 19.04 6.28
CA TRP A 228 -19.97 17.91 6.77
C TRP A 228 -21.05 18.36 7.78
N LEU A 229 -20.70 19.18 8.75
CA LEU A 229 -21.64 19.70 9.76
C LEU A 229 -22.77 20.47 9.10
N LYS A 230 -22.45 21.39 8.20
CA LYS A 230 -23.42 22.19 7.45
C LYS A 230 -24.38 21.32 6.63
N GLN A 231 -23.84 20.32 5.92
CA GLN A 231 -24.64 19.37 5.13
C GLN A 231 -25.57 18.52 5.99
N ASN A 232 -25.18 18.19 7.21
CA ASN A 232 -25.96 17.39 8.14
C ASN A 232 -26.88 18.25 9.07
N GLY A 233 -27.02 19.56 8.80
CA GLY A 233 -27.98 20.44 9.47
C GLY A 233 -27.55 20.93 10.85
N TYR A 234 -26.27 20.82 11.20
CA TYR A 234 -25.75 21.40 12.43
C TYR A 234 -25.57 22.92 12.26
N GLU A 235 -25.85 23.65 13.33
CA GLU A 235 -25.49 25.07 13.44
C GLU A 235 -23.96 25.12 13.66
N THR A 236 -23.25 25.78 12.73
CA THR A 236 -21.78 25.77 12.68
C THR A 236 -21.25 27.00 11.99
N SER A 237 -20.08 27.45 12.37
CA SER A 237 -19.33 28.52 11.71
C SER A 237 -17.85 28.16 11.64
N LEU A 238 -17.14 28.71 10.65
CA LEU A 238 -15.72 28.52 10.44
C LEU A 238 -14.97 29.81 10.77
N HIS A 239 -14.00 29.73 11.69
CA HIS A 239 -13.28 30.89 12.22
C HIS A 239 -11.82 30.85 11.80
N ARG A 240 -11.44 31.79 10.97
CA ARG A 240 -10.03 31.98 10.61
C ARG A 240 -9.47 33.16 11.41
N PRO A 241 -8.41 32.97 12.23
CA PRO A 241 -7.83 34.07 13.01
C PRO A 241 -7.43 35.26 12.15
N SER A 242 -7.75 36.49 12.63
CA SER A 242 -7.44 37.71 11.88
C SER A 242 -5.92 38.00 11.86
N CYS A 243 -5.50 38.64 10.77
CA CYS A 243 -4.15 39.22 10.64
C CYS A 243 -4.09 40.72 10.95
N ASP A 244 -5.13 41.33 11.47
CA ASP A 244 -5.20 42.80 11.76
C ASP A 244 -4.17 43.28 12.78
N GLY A 245 -3.66 42.34 13.60
CA GLY A 245 -2.54 42.60 14.53
C GLY A 245 -1.19 42.82 13.86
N PHE A 246 -1.05 42.46 12.56
CA PHE A 246 0.19 42.71 11.84
C PHE A 246 0.38 44.16 11.51
N LYS A 247 1.40 44.78 12.12
CA LYS A 247 1.77 46.19 11.88
C LYS A 247 3.27 46.29 11.88
N VAL A 248 3.81 46.93 10.86
CA VAL A 248 5.26 47.27 10.77
C VAL A 248 5.57 48.29 11.83
N ASP A 249 6.53 47.98 12.70
CA ASP A 249 6.92 48.88 13.80
C ASP A 249 8.00 49.86 13.35
N ASN A 250 8.93 49.41 12.47
CA ASN A 250 10.01 50.22 11.94
C ASN A 250 10.55 49.59 10.65
N ASN A 251 11.61 50.19 10.05
CA ASN A 251 12.27 49.63 8.88
C ASN A 251 13.80 49.51 9.11
N SER A 252 14.19 48.97 10.27
CA SER A 252 15.60 48.85 10.67
C SER A 252 16.34 47.68 10.04
N LEU A 253 15.62 46.66 9.57
CA LEU A 253 16.23 45.43 9.09
C LEU A 253 15.62 44.98 7.74
N PRO A 254 15.75 45.75 6.63
CA PRO A 254 15.25 45.39 5.34
C PRO A 254 16.05 44.22 4.74
N ILE A 255 15.32 43.22 4.20
CA ILE A 255 15.88 42.06 3.52
C ILE A 255 15.36 42.08 2.06
N ASN A 256 16.27 41.94 1.11
CA ASN A 256 15.92 41.82 -0.32
C ASN A 256 15.84 40.36 -0.74
N VAL A 257 14.84 40.04 -1.55
CA VAL A 257 14.65 38.68 -2.10
C VAL A 257 14.82 38.66 -3.60
N GLU A 258 15.56 37.69 -4.11
CA GLU A 258 15.72 37.39 -5.53
C GLU A 258 15.43 35.92 -5.80
N ILE A 259 14.56 35.63 -6.75
CA ILE A 259 14.28 34.28 -7.22
C ILE A 259 14.91 34.08 -8.59
N GLU A 260 16.00 33.33 -8.70
CA GLU A 260 16.65 33.01 -9.97
C GLU A 260 15.90 31.95 -10.77
N ASN A 261 15.30 30.93 -10.08
CA ASN A 261 14.52 29.87 -10.70
C ASN A 261 13.05 29.99 -10.30
N THR A 262 12.26 30.67 -11.15
CA THR A 262 10.83 30.91 -10.91
C THR A 262 9.93 29.69 -11.18
N GLU A 263 10.46 28.61 -11.79
CA GLU A 263 9.76 27.33 -11.92
C GLU A 263 9.85 26.53 -10.62
N ALA A 264 11.02 26.49 -10.01
CA ALA A 264 11.25 25.76 -8.79
C ALA A 264 10.69 26.47 -7.54
N CYS A 265 10.78 27.81 -7.50
CA CYS A 265 10.18 28.66 -6.48
C CYS A 265 9.24 29.67 -7.12
N ARG A 266 7.93 29.46 -7.02
CA ARG A 266 6.91 30.33 -7.63
C ARG A 266 6.57 31.54 -6.79
N ARG A 267 6.63 31.41 -5.45
CA ARG A 267 6.38 32.50 -4.51
C ARG A 267 7.31 32.39 -3.33
N TYR A 268 7.87 33.51 -2.92
CA TYR A 268 8.70 33.60 -1.74
C TYR A 268 8.38 34.88 -0.98
N ALA A 269 7.94 34.73 0.26
CA ALA A 269 7.63 35.84 1.13
C ALA A 269 8.50 35.79 2.40
N CYS A 270 8.97 36.94 2.86
CA CYS A 270 9.69 37.03 4.11
C CYS A 270 9.37 38.32 4.85
N VAL A 271 9.63 38.30 6.16
CA VAL A 271 9.55 39.45 7.04
C VAL A 271 10.66 39.37 8.08
N SER A 272 11.28 40.48 8.42
CA SER A 272 12.29 40.56 9.49
C SER A 272 11.67 41.04 10.78
N ILE A 273 12.15 40.50 11.91
CA ILE A 273 11.73 40.88 13.25
C ILE A 273 13.02 41.16 14.05
N ALA A 274 13.12 42.34 14.62
CA ALA A 274 14.30 42.77 15.37
C ALA A 274 14.04 42.73 16.88
N GLY A 275 15.08 42.46 17.69
CA GLY A 275 15.00 42.51 19.14
C GLY A 275 14.23 41.35 19.76
N CYS A 276 14.22 40.19 19.12
CA CYS A 276 13.60 38.99 19.69
C CYS A 276 14.41 38.43 20.86
N GLU A 277 13.75 37.86 21.83
CA GLU A 277 14.30 37.02 22.87
C GLU A 277 13.94 35.56 22.67
N VAL A 278 14.96 34.76 22.33
CA VAL A 278 14.77 33.30 22.24
C VAL A 278 14.75 32.74 23.66
N LYS A 279 13.63 32.13 24.01
CA LYS A 279 13.36 31.54 25.32
C LYS A 279 12.39 30.37 25.22
N GLU A 280 12.10 29.75 26.34
CA GLU A 280 11.10 28.68 26.44
C GLU A 280 9.70 29.20 26.03
N SER A 281 8.96 28.37 25.33
CA SER A 281 7.59 28.66 24.88
C SER A 281 6.63 28.71 26.05
N PRO A 282 5.54 29.52 25.99
CA PRO A 282 4.51 29.49 26.98
C PRO A 282 3.76 28.17 27.01
N GLU A 283 3.18 27.83 28.17
CA GLU A 283 2.55 26.53 28.39
C GLU A 283 1.47 26.17 27.34
N TRP A 284 0.62 27.14 26.96
CA TRP A 284 -0.42 26.87 25.99
C TRP A 284 0.16 26.40 24.64
N LEU A 285 1.30 26.93 24.20
CA LEU A 285 1.96 26.55 22.94
C LEU A 285 2.63 25.18 23.07
N LYS A 286 3.32 24.97 24.21
CA LYS A 286 3.91 23.65 24.52
C LYS A 286 2.85 22.55 24.56
N ASN A 287 1.72 22.81 25.23
CA ASN A 287 0.63 21.84 25.35
C ASN A 287 0.03 21.47 24.01
N LYS A 288 -0.24 22.45 23.14
CA LYS A 288 -0.74 22.17 21.77
C LYS A 288 0.22 21.32 20.95
N LEU A 289 1.52 21.64 20.98
CA LEU A 289 2.53 20.86 20.24
C LEU A 289 2.70 19.47 20.84
N ASN A 290 2.79 19.34 22.15
CA ASN A 290 2.89 18.05 22.83
C ASN A 290 1.70 17.15 22.54
N THR A 291 0.47 17.71 22.53
CA THR A 291 -0.76 16.96 22.23
C THR A 291 -0.68 16.27 20.85
N ILE A 292 -0.09 16.92 19.87
CA ILE A 292 0.06 16.34 18.52
C ILE A 292 1.39 15.58 18.32
N GLY A 293 2.17 15.39 19.40
CA GLY A 293 3.40 14.62 19.40
C GLY A 293 4.64 15.38 18.91
N LEU A 294 4.60 16.71 18.84
CA LEU A 294 5.76 17.55 18.55
C LEU A 294 6.41 18.01 19.84
N ARG A 295 7.72 17.80 19.93
CA ARG A 295 8.50 18.25 21.09
C ARG A 295 8.81 19.75 20.99
N PRO A 296 8.42 20.57 21.97
CA PRO A 296 8.82 21.98 22.04
C PRO A 296 10.34 22.15 22.12
N ILE A 297 10.87 23.21 21.49
CA ILE A 297 12.30 23.54 21.44
C ILE A 297 12.54 24.92 22.05
N ASN A 298 12.01 25.97 21.42
CA ASN A 298 12.02 27.34 21.87
C ASN A 298 10.88 28.11 21.19
N ASN A 299 10.56 29.30 21.74
CA ASN A 299 9.43 30.11 21.28
C ASN A 299 9.43 30.38 19.77
N ILE A 300 10.58 30.63 19.13
CA ILE A 300 10.67 30.93 17.69
C ILE A 300 10.40 29.68 16.83
N VAL A 301 11.07 28.57 17.14
CA VAL A 301 10.90 27.31 16.41
C VAL A 301 9.49 26.75 16.63
N ASP A 302 8.98 26.84 17.84
CA ASP A 302 7.66 26.35 18.19
C ASP A 302 6.54 27.16 17.50
N ILE A 303 6.72 28.47 17.31
CA ILE A 303 5.81 29.29 16.51
C ILE A 303 5.77 28.81 15.06
N THR A 304 6.93 28.50 14.44
CA THR A 304 6.96 28.00 13.05
C THR A 304 6.28 26.64 12.93
N ASN A 305 6.51 25.75 13.90
CA ASN A 305 5.83 24.45 13.97
C ASN A 305 4.33 24.59 14.19
N TYR A 306 3.92 25.47 15.11
CA TYR A 306 2.51 25.75 15.38
C TYR A 306 1.80 26.24 14.10
N VAL A 307 2.36 27.22 13.39
CA VAL A 307 1.75 27.77 12.17
C VAL A 307 1.67 26.73 11.07
N MET A 308 2.70 25.89 10.93
CA MET A 308 2.68 24.78 9.97
C MET A 308 1.56 23.78 10.29
N MET A 309 1.40 23.38 11.54
CA MET A 309 0.34 22.44 11.94
C MET A 309 -1.04 23.10 11.98
N ALA A 310 -1.11 24.40 12.20
CA ALA A 310 -2.34 25.18 12.15
C ALA A 310 -2.88 25.33 10.74
N TYR A 311 -2.05 25.73 9.78
CA TYR A 311 -2.49 26.20 8.47
C TYR A 311 -1.91 25.42 7.28
N GLY A 312 -1.02 24.45 7.53
CA GLY A 312 -0.42 23.62 6.47
C GLY A 312 0.73 24.27 5.70
N GLN A 313 1.14 25.49 6.10
CA GLN A 313 2.22 26.23 5.47
C GLN A 313 3.51 26.06 6.29
N PRO A 314 4.51 25.34 5.80
CA PRO A 314 5.81 25.29 6.45
C PRO A 314 6.49 26.65 6.42
N LEU A 315 7.07 27.02 7.54
CA LEU A 315 7.85 28.24 7.72
C LEU A 315 9.28 27.88 8.10
N HIS A 316 10.23 28.74 7.73
CA HIS A 316 11.60 28.67 8.23
C HIS A 316 11.99 29.99 8.89
N CYS A 317 12.89 29.93 9.86
CA CYS A 317 13.40 31.11 10.55
C CYS A 317 14.91 31.12 10.48
N PHE A 318 15.46 32.16 9.87
CA PHE A 318 16.90 32.43 9.82
C PHE A 318 17.30 33.41 10.90
N ASP A 319 18.50 33.28 11.44
CA ASP A 319 19.18 34.36 12.15
C ASP A 319 19.53 35.46 11.14
N ALA A 320 18.93 36.62 11.30
CA ALA A 320 19.11 37.75 10.36
C ALA A 320 20.53 38.25 10.25
N ASP A 321 21.32 38.10 11.30
CA ASP A 321 22.71 38.52 11.33
C ASP A 321 23.62 37.59 10.50
N MET A 322 23.15 36.35 10.25
CA MET A 322 23.79 35.37 9.34
C MET A 322 23.36 35.53 7.88
N VAL A 323 22.38 36.39 7.57
CA VAL A 323 21.99 36.70 6.19
C VAL A 323 22.94 37.73 5.59
N THR A 324 24.11 37.25 5.18
CA THR A 324 25.16 38.10 4.59
C THR A 324 24.64 38.92 3.42
N GLY A 325 24.92 40.21 3.41
CA GLY A 325 24.47 41.16 2.40
C GLY A 325 23.00 41.57 2.53
N ARG A 326 22.28 41.16 3.57
CA ARG A 326 20.83 41.38 3.77
C ARG A 326 20.04 41.00 2.50
N LYS A 327 20.43 39.88 1.89
CA LYS A 327 19.87 39.40 0.64
C LYS A 327 19.62 37.91 0.72
N ILE A 328 18.43 37.47 0.30
CA ILE A 328 18.07 36.08 0.10
C ILE A 328 17.98 35.82 -1.41
N ILE A 329 18.68 34.78 -1.87
CA ILE A 329 18.70 34.35 -3.28
C ILE A 329 18.23 32.90 -3.34
N VAL A 330 17.12 32.66 -4.02
CA VAL A 330 16.57 31.28 -4.21
C VAL A 330 17.02 30.77 -5.57
N LYS A 331 17.91 29.79 -5.60
CA LYS A 331 18.54 29.26 -6.82
C LYS A 331 18.88 27.78 -6.76
N ASP A 332 19.03 27.16 -7.93
CA ASP A 332 19.39 25.76 -8.14
C ASP A 332 20.86 25.54 -8.59
N LYS A 333 21.60 26.63 -8.88
CA LYS A 333 22.99 26.56 -9.35
C LYS A 333 23.99 26.38 -8.21
N ASN A 334 23.88 25.29 -7.47
CA ASN A 334 24.73 25.00 -6.31
C ASN A 334 25.42 23.62 -6.40
N GLU A 335 25.47 23.01 -7.59
CA GLU A 335 26.03 21.67 -7.79
C GLU A 335 27.47 21.55 -7.26
N GLY A 336 27.71 20.45 -6.52
CA GLY A 336 29.00 20.13 -5.92
C GLY A 336 29.35 20.90 -4.64
N ARG A 337 28.52 21.89 -4.22
CA ARG A 337 28.72 22.57 -2.94
C ARG A 337 28.38 21.65 -1.77
N LYS A 338 29.21 21.67 -0.75
CA LYS A 338 28.96 21.00 0.52
C LYS A 338 27.98 21.82 1.36
N PHE A 339 27.08 21.15 2.01
CA PHE A 339 26.06 21.75 2.86
C PHE A 339 25.91 20.91 4.14
N ILE A 340 25.96 21.55 5.30
CA ILE A 340 25.81 20.90 6.60
C ILE A 340 24.41 21.24 7.13
N THR A 341 23.59 20.20 7.32
CA THR A 341 22.24 20.33 7.85
C THR A 341 22.23 20.60 9.36
N LEU A 342 21.09 21.05 9.92
CA LEU A 342 20.92 21.37 11.34
C LEU A 342 21.26 20.20 12.26
N ASP A 343 21.10 18.95 11.82
CA ASP A 343 21.48 17.73 12.54
C ASP A 343 23.00 17.41 12.46
N GLY A 344 23.74 18.19 11.68
CA GLY A 344 25.19 18.08 11.55
C GLY A 344 25.68 17.16 10.44
N GLU A 345 24.80 16.58 9.64
CA GLU A 345 25.15 15.72 8.51
C GLU A 345 25.61 16.55 7.30
N GLU A 346 26.65 16.06 6.59
CA GLU A 346 27.19 16.71 5.39
C GLU A 346 26.54 16.13 4.12
N HIS A 347 25.95 16.99 3.31
CA HIS A 347 25.37 16.68 2.01
C HIS A 347 26.10 17.41 0.88
N THR A 348 26.10 16.83 -0.31
CA THR A 348 26.59 17.49 -1.52
C THR A 348 25.40 17.85 -2.40
N LEU A 349 25.21 19.16 -2.66
CA LEU A 349 24.10 19.63 -3.49
C LEU A 349 24.28 19.19 -4.94
N GLY A 350 23.21 18.78 -5.59
CA GLY A 350 23.16 18.38 -6.99
C GLY A 350 22.60 19.48 -7.89
N GLU A 351 22.59 19.22 -9.21
CA GLU A 351 22.16 20.14 -10.26
C GLU A 351 20.75 20.70 -10.07
N HIS A 352 19.84 19.88 -9.51
CA HIS A 352 18.43 20.26 -9.35
C HIS A 352 18.04 20.48 -7.88
N ASP A 353 19.00 20.71 -7.00
CA ASP A 353 18.70 21.05 -5.61
C ASP A 353 18.48 22.55 -5.46
N LEU A 354 17.24 22.92 -5.18
CA LEU A 354 16.91 24.31 -4.90
C LEU A 354 17.44 24.67 -3.52
N ALA A 355 18.22 25.74 -3.44
CA ALA A 355 18.74 26.24 -2.20
C ALA A 355 18.35 27.70 -1.97
N ILE A 356 18.10 28.02 -0.72
CA ILE A 356 17.96 29.39 -0.23
C ILE A 356 19.35 29.81 0.23
N CYS A 357 19.89 30.85 -0.42
CA CYS A 357 21.26 31.34 -0.21
C CYS A 357 21.25 32.78 0.33
N ASN A 358 22.26 33.15 1.09
CA ASN A 358 22.62 34.54 1.27
C ASN A 358 23.51 35.01 0.10
N ALA A 359 24.18 36.15 0.19
CA ALA A 359 25.05 36.64 -0.87
C ALA A 359 26.26 35.74 -1.16
N GLU A 360 26.66 34.86 -0.26
CA GLU A 360 27.91 34.07 -0.32
C GLU A 360 27.64 32.55 -0.39
N GLU A 361 26.72 32.02 0.41
CA GLU A 361 26.58 30.58 0.60
C GLU A 361 25.12 30.11 0.74
N PRO A 362 24.84 28.82 0.52
CA PRO A 362 23.52 28.23 0.78
C PRO A 362 23.25 28.13 2.29
N MET A 363 22.07 28.58 2.70
CA MET A 363 21.58 28.58 4.08
C MET A 363 20.58 27.45 4.35
N CYS A 364 19.85 27.00 3.32
CA CYS A 364 18.81 26.00 3.47
C CYS A 364 18.63 25.21 2.15
N ILE A 365 18.41 23.90 2.21
CA ILE A 365 17.85 23.14 1.09
C ILE A 365 16.36 23.46 1.08
N ALA A 366 15.92 24.26 0.12
CA ALA A 366 14.60 24.87 0.07
C ALA A 366 13.47 23.84 0.29
N GLY A 367 12.63 24.09 1.28
CA GLY A 367 11.51 23.23 1.65
C GLY A 367 11.86 21.83 2.15
N VAL A 368 13.14 21.50 2.38
CA VAL A 368 13.61 20.20 2.83
C VAL A 368 14.27 20.28 4.20
N PHE A 369 15.40 21.02 4.31
CA PHE A 369 16.13 21.04 5.58
C PHE A 369 16.97 22.30 5.73
N GLY A 370 16.94 22.92 6.93
CA GLY A 370 17.74 24.08 7.27
C GLY A 370 19.23 23.76 7.45
N GLY A 371 20.09 24.76 7.24
CA GLY A 371 21.52 24.67 7.43
C GLY A 371 21.96 25.05 8.84
N LYS A 372 22.99 24.39 9.35
CA LYS A 372 23.54 24.61 10.69
C LYS A 372 24.02 26.05 10.94
N GLY A 373 24.52 26.73 9.89
CA GLY A 373 25.10 28.06 10.01
C GLY A 373 24.12 29.23 10.07
N SER A 374 22.82 28.97 9.77
CA SER A 374 21.81 30.03 9.61
C SER A 374 20.60 29.87 10.52
N GLY A 375 20.60 28.86 11.38
CA GLY A 375 19.50 28.58 12.32
C GLY A 375 19.45 29.58 13.48
N THR A 376 18.37 29.56 14.25
CA THR A 376 18.16 30.38 15.43
C THR A 376 18.69 29.68 16.67
N TYR A 377 19.41 30.45 17.51
CA TYR A 377 20.03 30.02 18.78
C TYR A 377 19.61 30.93 19.92
N GLU A 378 19.94 30.61 21.14
CA GLU A 378 19.64 31.43 22.34
C GLU A 378 20.13 32.87 22.25
N MET A 379 21.23 33.07 21.53
CA MET A 379 21.83 34.42 21.37
C MET A 379 21.24 35.21 20.19
N THR A 380 20.41 34.59 19.35
CA THR A 380 19.75 35.28 18.22
C THR A 380 18.83 36.38 18.73
N ARG A 381 18.94 37.56 18.14
CA ARG A 381 18.12 38.73 18.48
C ARG A 381 17.33 39.28 17.30
N ASN A 382 17.75 38.97 16.12
CA ASN A 382 17.13 39.42 14.90
C ASN A 382 16.80 38.18 14.03
N VAL A 383 15.59 38.07 13.55
CA VAL A 383 15.16 36.91 12.77
C VAL A 383 14.53 37.31 11.45
N VAL A 384 14.67 36.46 10.45
CA VAL A 384 13.93 36.51 9.18
C VAL A 384 13.02 35.29 9.10
N LEU A 385 11.72 35.53 9.12
CA LEU A 385 10.73 34.51 8.86
C LEU A 385 10.54 34.33 7.35
N GLU A 386 10.55 33.10 6.89
CA GLU A 386 10.30 32.68 5.50
C GLU A 386 8.96 31.98 5.42
N SER A 387 8.21 32.28 4.36
CA SER A 387 7.07 31.51 3.91
C SER A 387 7.05 31.44 2.39
N ALA A 388 7.08 30.28 1.79
CA ALA A 388 7.25 30.14 0.35
C ALA A 388 6.32 29.09 -0.27
N TYR A 389 6.20 29.14 -1.59
CA TYR A 389 5.61 28.10 -2.40
C TYR A 389 6.67 27.53 -3.36
N PHE A 390 7.10 26.32 -3.06
CA PHE A 390 8.06 25.58 -3.89
C PHE A 390 7.33 24.57 -4.78
N ASN A 391 7.87 24.29 -5.95
CA ASN A 391 7.34 23.28 -6.86
C ASN A 391 7.46 21.87 -6.22
N PRO A 392 6.35 21.16 -6.05
CA PRO A 392 6.31 19.85 -5.38
C PRO A 392 7.30 18.83 -5.96
N THR A 393 7.46 18.83 -7.29
CA THR A 393 8.36 17.87 -7.96
C THR A 393 9.83 18.13 -7.61
N TRP A 394 10.22 19.40 -7.49
CA TRP A 394 11.59 19.77 -7.11
C TRP A 394 11.89 19.33 -5.69
N ILE A 395 11.01 19.66 -4.76
CA ILE A 395 11.18 19.27 -3.35
C ILE A 395 11.25 17.75 -3.20
N ARG A 396 10.35 17.01 -3.85
CA ARG A 396 10.34 15.55 -3.82
C ARG A 396 11.64 14.94 -4.34
N LYS A 397 12.19 15.49 -5.42
CA LYS A 397 13.48 15.02 -5.99
C LYS A 397 14.63 15.26 -5.03
N SER A 398 14.73 16.48 -4.45
CA SER A 398 15.79 16.82 -3.49
C SER A 398 15.68 16.01 -2.21
N ALA A 399 14.49 15.91 -1.61
CA ALA A 399 14.24 15.11 -0.41
C ALA A 399 14.67 13.66 -0.60
N ARG A 400 14.31 13.04 -1.73
CA ARG A 400 14.70 11.65 -2.05
C ARG A 400 16.19 11.49 -2.31
N ARG A 401 16.82 12.45 -3.02
CA ARG A 401 18.26 12.42 -3.31
C ARG A 401 19.07 12.40 -2.03
N HIS A 402 18.71 13.23 -1.07
CA HIS A 402 19.41 13.35 0.20
C HIS A 402 18.93 12.37 1.27
N GLY A 403 17.86 11.61 1.01
CA GLY A 403 17.27 10.71 2.01
C GLY A 403 16.62 11.44 3.19
N LEU A 404 16.30 12.74 3.01
CA LEU A 404 15.70 13.59 4.03
C LEU A 404 14.17 13.58 3.92
N SER A 405 13.50 13.39 5.05
CA SER A 405 12.04 13.44 5.15
C SER A 405 11.65 14.22 6.40
N THR A 406 11.11 15.42 6.20
CA THR A 406 10.65 16.32 7.25
C THR A 406 9.18 16.64 7.09
N ASP A 407 8.54 17.17 8.14
CA ASP A 407 7.15 17.64 8.07
C ASP A 407 6.96 18.75 7.04
N ALA A 408 7.99 19.56 6.81
CA ALA A 408 8.00 20.59 5.77
C ALA A 408 8.06 19.96 4.37
N SER A 409 9.03 19.06 4.11
CA SER A 409 9.17 18.41 2.81
C SER A 409 7.94 17.56 2.47
N PHE A 410 7.33 16.92 3.46
CA PHE A 410 6.10 16.14 3.31
C PHE A 410 4.92 16.97 2.79
N ARG A 411 4.80 18.24 3.27
CA ARG A 411 3.77 19.18 2.80
C ARG A 411 4.11 19.77 1.44
N PHE A 412 5.32 20.28 1.24
CA PHE A 412 5.74 20.86 -0.02
C PHE A 412 5.70 19.88 -1.20
N GLU A 413 6.11 18.61 -1.00
CA GLU A 413 6.09 17.62 -2.08
C GLU A 413 4.68 17.21 -2.54
N ARG A 414 3.66 17.53 -1.74
CA ARG A 414 2.24 17.31 -2.06
C ARG A 414 1.55 18.56 -2.57
N GLY A 415 2.10 19.71 -2.28
CA GLY A 415 1.55 21.02 -2.58
C GLY A 415 1.00 21.72 -1.33
N VAL A 416 1.33 22.98 -1.18
CA VAL A 416 0.80 23.88 -0.15
C VAL A 416 -0.11 24.91 -0.78
N ASP A 417 -0.84 25.67 0.03
CA ASP A 417 -1.67 26.77 -0.48
C ASP A 417 -0.80 27.96 -0.94
N PRO A 418 -0.71 28.27 -2.23
CA PRO A 418 0.06 29.40 -2.69
C PRO A 418 -0.47 30.73 -2.18
N GLU A 419 -1.78 30.86 -1.92
CA GLU A 419 -2.39 32.08 -1.40
C GLU A 419 -2.30 32.16 0.14
N GLY A 420 -2.08 31.02 0.82
CA GLY A 420 -1.86 30.94 2.26
C GLY A 420 -0.51 31.47 2.73
N THR A 421 0.46 31.63 1.83
CA THR A 421 1.86 32.00 2.13
C THR A 421 1.98 33.26 2.98
N VAL A 422 1.38 34.37 2.57
CA VAL A 422 1.44 35.65 3.28
C VAL A 422 0.60 35.64 4.56
N TYR A 423 -0.52 34.91 4.55
CA TYR A 423 -1.35 34.76 5.74
C TYR A 423 -0.59 34.07 6.88
N ALA A 424 0.04 32.94 6.59
CA ALA A 424 0.84 32.20 7.57
C ALA A 424 2.02 33.00 8.08
N LEU A 425 2.69 33.75 7.20
CA LEU A 425 3.79 34.63 7.56
C LEU A 425 3.34 35.74 8.55
N LYS A 426 2.18 36.36 8.31
CA LYS A 426 1.62 37.37 9.20
C LYS A 426 1.28 36.78 10.58
N GLN A 427 0.67 35.61 10.63
CA GLN A 427 0.36 34.92 11.89
C GLN A 427 1.63 34.61 12.68
N ALA A 428 2.67 34.10 12.02
CA ALA A 428 3.95 33.85 12.69
C ALA A 428 4.60 35.14 13.21
N ALA A 429 4.56 36.21 12.42
CA ALA A 429 5.12 37.52 12.83
C ALA A 429 4.39 38.12 14.04
N ILE A 430 3.07 38.03 14.08
CA ILE A 430 2.26 38.46 15.26
C ILE A 430 2.67 37.67 16.49
N LEU A 431 2.73 36.34 16.40
CA LEU A 431 3.15 35.47 17.48
C LEU A 431 4.58 35.73 17.95
N CYS A 432 5.51 35.97 17.04
CA CYS A 432 6.89 36.31 17.39
C CYS A 432 6.96 37.66 18.14
N LYS A 433 6.15 38.64 17.72
CA LYS A 433 6.06 39.91 18.44
C LYS A 433 5.48 39.74 19.86
N GLU A 434 4.46 38.92 20.02
CA GLU A 434 3.80 38.67 21.30
C GLU A 434 4.65 37.82 22.25
N LEU A 435 5.26 36.73 21.76
CA LEU A 435 5.92 35.71 22.58
C LEU A 435 7.43 35.92 22.71
N ALA A 436 8.06 36.56 21.73
CA ALA A 436 9.50 36.83 21.72
C ALA A 436 9.84 38.31 21.97
N GLY A 437 8.84 39.20 22.09
CA GLY A 437 9.04 40.64 22.39
C GLY A 437 9.63 41.42 21.21
N GLY A 438 9.73 40.84 20.04
CA GLY A 438 10.32 41.44 18.83
C GLY A 438 9.49 42.59 18.24
N GLN A 439 10.12 43.37 17.38
CA GLN A 439 9.49 44.39 16.54
C GLN A 439 9.54 44.01 15.08
N ILE A 440 8.43 44.16 14.37
CA ILE A 440 8.39 43.92 12.91
C ILE A 440 9.21 45.02 12.23
N ALA A 441 10.33 44.65 11.66
CA ALA A 441 11.41 45.54 11.27
C ALA A 441 11.50 45.79 9.75
N MET A 442 10.53 45.33 8.98
CA MET A 442 10.30 45.65 7.56
C MET A 442 8.86 45.29 7.16
N ASP A 443 8.40 45.82 6.06
CA ASP A 443 7.17 45.32 5.42
C ASP A 443 7.41 43.96 4.79
N ILE A 444 6.33 43.21 4.55
CA ILE A 444 6.45 41.92 3.90
C ILE A 444 7.03 42.08 2.52
N CYS A 445 8.19 41.42 2.28
CA CYS A 445 8.73 41.24 0.95
C CYS A 445 8.08 39.98 0.35
N ASP A 446 7.16 40.15 -0.62
CA ASP A 446 6.45 39.07 -1.30
C ASP A 446 6.79 39.08 -2.79
N VAL A 447 7.56 38.12 -3.25
CA VAL A 447 7.99 37.96 -4.64
C VAL A 447 7.17 36.83 -5.27
N TYR A 448 6.19 37.21 -6.11
CA TYR A 448 5.27 36.30 -6.82
C TYR A 448 5.19 36.65 -8.31
N PRO A 449 6.24 36.35 -9.10
CA PRO A 449 6.35 36.81 -10.48
C PRO A 449 5.30 36.21 -11.42
N ASN A 450 4.91 34.97 -11.17
CA ASN A 450 3.95 34.21 -11.99
C ASN A 450 2.83 33.63 -11.12
N PRO A 451 1.78 34.38 -10.78
CA PRO A 451 0.69 33.91 -9.94
C PRO A 451 0.03 32.64 -10.50
N ILE A 452 -0.31 31.73 -9.62
CA ILE A 452 -0.99 30.48 -9.96
C ILE A 452 -2.45 30.80 -10.18
N GLU A 453 -2.94 30.56 -11.39
CA GLU A 453 -4.33 30.74 -11.72
C GLU A 453 -5.19 29.63 -11.09
N ALA A 454 -6.28 30.01 -10.44
CA ALA A 454 -7.25 29.07 -9.89
C ALA A 454 -8.00 28.35 -11.03
N PRO A 455 -8.04 27.00 -11.02
CA PRO A 455 -8.76 26.25 -12.03
C PRO A 455 -10.24 26.62 -12.10
N LYS A 456 -10.81 26.58 -13.30
CA LYS A 456 -12.25 26.78 -13.52
C LYS A 456 -12.85 25.48 -14.02
N VAL A 457 -13.94 25.07 -13.41
CA VAL A 457 -14.63 23.83 -13.76
C VAL A 457 -16.09 24.14 -14.04
N GLU A 458 -16.58 23.78 -15.22
CA GLU A 458 -18.01 23.80 -15.56
C GLU A 458 -18.61 22.46 -15.12
N LEU A 459 -19.58 22.51 -14.21
CA LEU A 459 -20.23 21.35 -13.63
C LEU A 459 -21.71 21.33 -14.02
N ARG A 460 -22.11 20.34 -14.81
CA ARG A 460 -23.50 20.12 -15.20
C ARG A 460 -24.22 19.28 -14.15
N TYR A 461 -25.45 19.68 -13.78
CA TYR A 461 -26.24 18.95 -12.78
C TYR A 461 -26.64 17.53 -13.25
N ASP A 462 -26.93 17.36 -14.55
CA ASP A 462 -27.22 16.03 -15.11
C ASP A 462 -26.01 15.09 -15.04
N TYR A 463 -24.80 15.62 -15.21
CA TYR A 463 -23.57 14.87 -15.05
C TYR A 463 -23.36 14.42 -13.60
N VAL A 464 -23.58 15.32 -12.62
CA VAL A 464 -23.52 14.99 -11.18
C VAL A 464 -24.47 13.83 -10.88
N ASN A 465 -25.74 13.97 -11.29
CA ASN A 465 -26.78 12.98 -11.03
C ASN A 465 -26.49 11.63 -11.71
N SER A 466 -25.99 11.65 -12.93
CA SER A 466 -25.67 10.43 -13.67
C SER A 466 -24.49 9.67 -13.10
N LEU A 467 -23.46 10.40 -12.62
CA LEU A 467 -22.25 9.80 -12.04
C LEU A 467 -22.50 9.24 -10.64
N ILE A 468 -23.26 9.97 -9.81
CA ILE A 468 -23.63 9.53 -8.45
C ILE A 468 -24.71 8.43 -8.50
N GLY A 469 -25.58 8.45 -9.52
CA GLY A 469 -26.70 7.52 -9.65
C GLY A 469 -27.92 7.90 -8.81
N LYS A 470 -27.96 9.15 -8.31
CA LYS A 470 -29.05 9.74 -7.55
C LYS A 470 -29.26 11.20 -7.95
N GLU A 471 -30.49 11.66 -7.98
CA GLU A 471 -30.80 13.06 -8.19
C GLU A 471 -30.53 13.86 -6.92
N ILE A 472 -29.59 14.80 -7.00
CA ILE A 472 -29.25 15.73 -5.92
C ILE A 472 -29.74 17.12 -6.32
N PRO A 473 -30.53 17.81 -5.47
CA PRO A 473 -31.01 19.16 -5.76
C PRO A 473 -29.85 20.13 -6.03
N ALA A 474 -30.00 21.01 -7.01
CA ALA A 474 -28.97 22.00 -7.37
C ALA A 474 -28.56 22.88 -6.17
N ASP A 475 -29.50 23.24 -5.29
CA ASP A 475 -29.20 24.04 -4.10
C ASP A 475 -28.33 23.26 -3.09
N THR A 476 -28.49 21.94 -3.00
CA THR A 476 -27.63 21.09 -2.19
C THR A 476 -26.22 21.03 -2.79
N VAL A 477 -26.10 20.85 -4.11
CA VAL A 477 -24.81 20.87 -4.82
C VAL A 477 -24.09 22.21 -4.55
N LYS A 478 -24.80 23.34 -4.71
CA LYS A 478 -24.24 24.67 -4.46
C LYS A 478 -23.81 24.88 -3.02
N SER A 479 -24.64 24.47 -2.06
CA SER A 479 -24.31 24.57 -0.64
C SER A 479 -23.06 23.78 -0.27
N ILE A 480 -22.87 22.59 -0.86
CA ILE A 480 -21.70 21.76 -0.62
C ILE A 480 -20.45 22.41 -1.22
N VAL A 481 -20.48 22.82 -2.50
CA VAL A 481 -19.29 23.41 -3.14
C VAL A 481 -18.86 24.71 -2.49
N GLU A 482 -19.82 25.55 -2.07
CA GLU A 482 -19.53 26.78 -1.32
C GLU A 482 -18.93 26.48 0.07
N SER A 483 -19.41 25.44 0.76
CA SER A 483 -18.87 25.03 2.06
C SER A 483 -17.43 24.51 1.97
N LEU A 484 -17.02 24.05 0.78
CA LEU A 484 -15.66 23.68 0.44
C LEU A 484 -14.83 24.84 -0.16
N GLU A 485 -15.28 26.07 0.02
CA GLU A 485 -14.62 27.30 -0.46
C GLU A 485 -14.50 27.39 -2.00
N MET A 486 -15.23 26.57 -2.78
CA MET A 486 -15.32 26.72 -4.23
C MET A 486 -16.23 27.93 -4.56
N LYS A 487 -15.71 28.86 -5.34
CA LYS A 487 -16.45 30.08 -5.69
C LYS A 487 -17.31 29.87 -6.93
N ILE A 488 -18.61 30.13 -6.83
CA ILE A 488 -19.53 30.15 -7.98
C ILE A 488 -19.28 31.44 -8.79
N LEU A 489 -18.82 31.27 -10.04
CA LEU A 489 -18.57 32.36 -10.97
C LEU A 489 -19.81 32.72 -11.79
N SER A 490 -20.55 31.70 -12.23
CA SER A 490 -21.81 31.85 -12.94
C SER A 490 -22.67 30.60 -12.77
N GLU A 491 -23.98 30.78 -12.95
CA GLU A 491 -25.00 29.74 -12.76
C GLU A 491 -26.02 29.80 -13.88
N THR A 492 -26.48 28.62 -14.31
CA THR A 492 -27.63 28.45 -15.21
C THR A 492 -28.53 27.36 -14.65
N ASP A 493 -29.71 27.15 -15.25
CA ASP A 493 -30.59 26.04 -14.83
C ASP A 493 -29.96 24.64 -15.04
N GLU A 494 -28.95 24.50 -15.91
CA GLU A 494 -28.35 23.23 -16.27
C GLU A 494 -26.94 23.01 -15.66
N ALA A 495 -26.22 24.08 -15.34
CA ALA A 495 -24.82 24.00 -14.95
C ALA A 495 -24.37 25.14 -14.03
N VAL A 496 -23.31 24.91 -13.28
CA VAL A 496 -22.61 25.91 -12.49
C VAL A 496 -21.13 25.96 -12.89
N CYS A 497 -20.58 27.17 -13.05
CA CYS A 497 -19.14 27.37 -13.28
C CYS A 497 -18.46 27.70 -11.95
N LEU A 498 -17.50 26.87 -11.56
CA LEU A 498 -16.79 26.95 -10.29
C LEU A 498 -15.36 27.42 -10.49
N GLN A 499 -14.88 28.24 -9.59
CA GLN A 499 -13.45 28.51 -9.39
C GLN A 499 -12.96 27.68 -8.21
N ILE A 500 -12.01 26.80 -8.48
CA ILE A 500 -11.48 25.87 -7.49
C ILE A 500 -10.34 26.56 -6.73
N PRO A 501 -10.31 26.47 -5.39
CA PRO A 501 -9.21 27.03 -4.60
C PRO A 501 -7.86 26.42 -5.00
N PRO A 502 -6.78 27.20 -5.16
CA PRO A 502 -5.48 26.70 -5.62
C PRO A 502 -4.83 25.64 -4.71
N TYR A 503 -5.24 25.56 -3.44
CA TYR A 503 -4.77 24.51 -2.52
C TYR A 503 -5.37 23.13 -2.83
N ARG A 504 -6.45 23.04 -3.63
CA ARG A 504 -7.04 21.78 -4.09
C ARG A 504 -6.35 21.34 -5.38
N VAL A 505 -5.16 20.80 -5.22
CA VAL A 505 -4.30 20.37 -6.34
C VAL A 505 -4.89 19.18 -7.12
N ASP A 506 -5.79 18.45 -6.51
CA ASP A 506 -6.47 17.25 -7.02
C ASP A 506 -7.76 17.56 -7.80
N VAL A 507 -8.38 18.70 -7.59
CA VAL A 507 -9.68 19.05 -8.19
C VAL A 507 -9.48 19.89 -9.45
N GLN A 508 -9.49 19.23 -10.60
CA GLN A 508 -9.25 19.89 -11.89
C GLN A 508 -10.33 19.61 -12.95
N ARG A 509 -11.16 18.58 -12.72
CA ARG A 509 -12.16 18.09 -13.67
C ARG A 509 -13.55 18.03 -13.01
N PRO A 510 -14.64 17.99 -13.79
CA PRO A 510 -15.98 17.83 -13.24
C PRO A 510 -16.15 16.61 -12.34
N CYS A 511 -15.52 15.47 -12.68
CA CYS A 511 -15.61 14.26 -11.85
C CYS A 511 -14.95 14.44 -10.47
N ASP A 512 -13.90 15.26 -10.37
CA ASP A 512 -13.21 15.51 -9.10
C ASP A 512 -14.11 16.35 -8.17
N VAL A 513 -14.89 17.29 -8.75
CA VAL A 513 -15.90 18.04 -8.00
C VAL A 513 -17.06 17.15 -7.57
N VAL A 514 -17.47 16.20 -8.43
CA VAL A 514 -18.53 15.23 -8.07
C VAL A 514 -18.09 14.34 -6.91
N GLU A 515 -16.81 13.92 -6.87
CA GLU A 515 -16.25 13.20 -5.72
C GLU A 515 -16.38 14.01 -4.44
N ASP A 516 -16.02 15.31 -4.46
CA ASP A 516 -16.16 16.19 -3.31
C ASP A 516 -17.62 16.35 -2.86
N ILE A 517 -18.52 16.51 -3.80
CA ILE A 517 -19.97 16.57 -3.52
C ILE A 517 -20.41 15.28 -2.84
N LEU A 518 -20.04 14.12 -3.36
CA LEU A 518 -20.48 12.83 -2.87
C LEU A 518 -19.94 12.51 -1.48
N ARG A 519 -18.67 12.84 -1.19
CA ARG A 519 -18.06 12.59 0.13
C ARG A 519 -18.70 13.46 1.23
N ILE A 520 -19.12 14.69 0.90
CA ILE A 520 -19.82 15.57 1.86
C ILE A 520 -21.32 15.23 1.96
N TYR A 521 -21.96 14.92 0.83
CA TYR A 521 -23.34 14.42 0.81
C TYR A 521 -23.48 13.10 1.57
N GLY A 522 -22.46 12.26 1.54
CA GLY A 522 -22.36 10.97 2.20
C GLY A 522 -22.69 9.80 1.27
N TYR A 523 -21.73 8.92 1.09
CA TYR A 523 -21.87 7.70 0.25
C TYR A 523 -23.06 6.83 0.67
N ASN A 524 -23.30 6.71 1.98
CA ASN A 524 -24.39 5.91 2.52
C ASN A 524 -25.79 6.49 2.27
N ASN A 525 -25.88 7.72 1.80
CA ASN A 525 -27.13 8.38 1.45
C ASN A 525 -27.54 8.11 -0.01
N VAL A 526 -26.75 7.34 -0.75
CA VAL A 526 -27.06 6.88 -2.11
C VAL A 526 -27.61 5.45 -2.01
N GLU A 527 -28.84 5.29 -2.43
CA GLU A 527 -29.54 4.00 -2.38
C GLU A 527 -28.91 3.01 -3.37
N ILE A 528 -28.66 1.79 -2.91
CA ILE A 528 -28.23 0.70 -3.80
C ILE A 528 -29.45 0.21 -4.59
N PRO A 529 -29.44 0.29 -5.95
CA PRO A 529 -30.57 -0.14 -6.74
C PRO A 529 -30.80 -1.65 -6.58
N THR A 530 -32.04 -2.04 -6.36
CA THR A 530 -32.45 -3.46 -6.25
C THR A 530 -32.44 -4.20 -7.58
N GLN A 531 -32.38 -3.47 -8.70
CA GLN A 531 -32.37 -4.03 -10.05
C GLN A 531 -31.33 -3.33 -10.90
N LEU A 532 -30.46 -4.11 -11.52
CA LEU A 532 -29.56 -3.63 -12.56
C LEU A 532 -30.25 -3.79 -13.92
N LYS A 533 -30.55 -2.69 -14.60
CA LYS A 533 -30.99 -2.71 -16.00
C LYS A 533 -29.76 -2.64 -16.89
N SER A 534 -29.37 -3.79 -17.43
CA SER A 534 -28.29 -3.88 -18.41
C SER A 534 -28.83 -4.38 -19.73
N SER A 535 -28.52 -3.72 -20.84
CA SER A 535 -28.65 -4.33 -22.16
C SER A 535 -27.46 -5.28 -22.32
N LEU A 536 -27.74 -6.58 -22.15
CA LEU A 536 -26.75 -7.61 -22.44
C LEU A 536 -26.43 -7.58 -23.92
N VAL A 537 -25.37 -6.95 -24.28
CA VAL A 537 -24.90 -6.87 -25.67
C VAL A 537 -23.95 -8.04 -25.91
N ILE A 538 -24.26 -8.72 -26.99
CA ILE A 538 -23.41 -9.39 -27.95
C ILE A 538 -22.10 -9.98 -27.40
N LYS A 539 -22.01 -11.28 -27.53
CA LYS A 539 -20.79 -12.09 -27.33
C LYS A 539 -19.65 -11.54 -28.18
N ASP A 540 -18.65 -10.96 -27.52
CA ASP A 540 -17.42 -10.55 -28.16
C ASP A 540 -16.34 -11.67 -28.18
N GLU A 541 -15.16 -11.38 -28.68
CA GLU A 541 -14.06 -12.33 -28.71
C GLU A 541 -13.56 -12.72 -27.32
N GLU A 542 -13.67 -11.79 -26.33
CA GLU A 542 -13.25 -12.00 -24.96
C GLU A 542 -14.21 -12.96 -24.22
N ASP A 543 -15.52 -12.82 -24.44
CA ASP A 543 -16.50 -13.77 -23.89
C ASP A 543 -16.27 -15.20 -24.40
N GLN A 544 -15.88 -15.35 -25.66
CA GLN A 544 -15.54 -16.64 -26.24
C GLN A 544 -14.25 -17.20 -25.65
N LYS A 545 -13.27 -16.36 -25.42
CA LYS A 545 -12.01 -16.74 -24.78
C LYS A 545 -12.27 -17.27 -23.37
N HIS A 546 -12.96 -16.50 -22.52
CA HIS A 546 -13.32 -16.92 -21.17
C HIS A 546 -14.16 -18.20 -21.14
N LYS A 547 -15.09 -18.36 -22.07
CA LYS A 547 -15.88 -19.58 -22.18
C LYS A 547 -14.97 -20.79 -22.45
N MET A 548 -14.02 -20.67 -23.36
CA MET A 548 -13.10 -21.77 -23.68
C MET A 548 -12.15 -22.08 -22.53
N GLU A 549 -11.66 -21.04 -21.83
CA GLU A 549 -10.86 -21.21 -20.62
C GLU A 549 -11.61 -21.98 -19.55
N ASN A 550 -12.85 -21.58 -19.24
CA ASN A 550 -13.69 -22.25 -18.26
C ASN A 550 -13.98 -23.70 -18.63
N ILE A 551 -14.27 -24.01 -19.90
CA ILE A 551 -14.50 -25.38 -20.37
C ILE A 551 -13.26 -26.27 -20.13
N VAL A 552 -12.06 -25.73 -20.36
CA VAL A 552 -10.81 -26.48 -20.16
C VAL A 552 -10.46 -26.54 -18.67
N ALA A 553 -10.66 -25.46 -17.92
CA ALA A 553 -10.46 -25.43 -16.48
C ALA A 553 -11.37 -26.47 -15.76
N GLU A 554 -12.65 -26.51 -16.07
CA GLU A 554 -13.59 -27.50 -15.54
C GLU A 554 -13.16 -28.94 -15.88
N GLN A 555 -12.69 -29.19 -17.09
CA GLN A 555 -12.17 -30.50 -17.49
C GLN A 555 -10.93 -30.90 -16.68
N LEU A 556 -9.99 -29.96 -16.45
CA LEU A 556 -8.79 -30.18 -15.66
C LEU A 556 -9.12 -30.40 -14.18
N ILE A 557 -9.99 -29.58 -13.61
CA ILE A 557 -10.48 -29.73 -12.22
C ILE A 557 -11.16 -31.08 -12.04
N GLY A 558 -12.05 -31.47 -12.99
CA GLY A 558 -12.67 -32.79 -13.01
C GLY A 558 -11.68 -33.96 -13.14
N SER A 559 -10.46 -33.70 -13.61
CA SER A 559 -9.35 -34.66 -13.70
C SER A 559 -8.41 -34.59 -12.50
N GLY A 560 -8.72 -33.81 -11.47
CA GLY A 560 -7.97 -33.71 -10.21
C GLY A 560 -6.83 -32.69 -10.26
N PHE A 561 -6.85 -31.74 -11.18
CA PHE A 561 -5.93 -30.60 -11.16
C PHE A 561 -6.42 -29.51 -10.21
N ASN A 562 -5.47 -28.78 -9.63
CA ASN A 562 -5.72 -27.54 -8.93
C ASN A 562 -5.22 -26.37 -9.80
N GLU A 563 -6.04 -25.34 -9.91
CA GLU A 563 -5.62 -24.09 -10.52
C GLU A 563 -4.68 -23.34 -9.59
N ILE A 564 -3.61 -22.78 -10.13
CA ILE A 564 -2.67 -21.93 -9.41
C ILE A 564 -2.55 -20.59 -10.10
N LEU A 565 -2.18 -19.57 -9.34
CA LEU A 565 -1.92 -18.22 -9.83
C LEU A 565 -0.59 -17.75 -9.27
N ASN A 566 0.39 -17.59 -10.16
CA ASN A 566 1.72 -17.15 -9.80
C ASN A 566 2.00 -15.71 -10.28
N ASN A 567 2.95 -15.06 -9.61
CA ASN A 567 3.36 -13.71 -9.98
C ASN A 567 3.94 -13.68 -11.41
N SER A 568 3.61 -12.63 -12.15
CA SER A 568 4.25 -12.37 -13.46
C SER A 568 5.69 -11.88 -13.33
N LEU A 569 6.09 -11.36 -12.16
CA LEU A 569 7.48 -11.02 -11.85
C LEU A 569 8.21 -12.24 -11.30
N THR A 570 9.46 -12.40 -11.71
CA THR A 570 10.30 -13.54 -11.34
C THR A 570 11.77 -13.14 -11.29
N LYS A 571 12.64 -14.10 -10.92
CA LYS A 571 14.11 -13.91 -10.86
C LYS A 571 14.74 -14.14 -12.24
N SER A 572 15.53 -13.20 -12.70
CA SER A 572 16.37 -13.41 -13.91
C SER A 572 17.32 -14.60 -13.74
N ALA A 573 17.79 -14.86 -12.53
CA ALA A 573 18.69 -15.96 -12.21
C ALA A 573 18.12 -17.35 -12.55
N TYR A 574 16.81 -17.54 -12.66
CA TYR A 574 16.23 -18.81 -13.11
C TYR A 574 16.63 -19.19 -14.54
N TYR A 575 16.85 -18.20 -15.37
CA TYR A 575 17.14 -18.36 -16.80
C TYR A 575 18.63 -18.52 -17.10
N ASP A 576 19.51 -18.40 -16.10
CA ASP A 576 20.95 -18.54 -16.28
C ASP A 576 21.33 -19.94 -16.78
N GLY A 577 22.02 -19.98 -17.91
CA GLY A 577 22.44 -21.21 -18.58
C GLY A 577 21.34 -21.90 -19.41
N LEU A 578 20.20 -21.22 -19.66
CA LEU A 578 19.16 -21.68 -20.57
C LEU A 578 19.25 -20.91 -21.89
N ASN A 579 19.66 -21.59 -22.93
CA ASN A 579 19.88 -20.99 -24.29
C ASN A 579 18.57 -20.56 -24.95
N GLU A 580 17.46 -21.12 -24.51
CA GLU A 580 16.09 -20.83 -25.00
C GLU A 580 15.61 -19.43 -24.64
N TYR A 581 16.21 -18.81 -23.61
CA TYR A 581 15.81 -17.50 -23.08
C TYR A 581 17.00 -16.54 -23.09
N GLN A 582 17.13 -15.77 -24.17
CA GLN A 582 18.20 -14.78 -24.32
C GLN A 582 17.95 -13.60 -23.38
N GLN A 583 18.99 -13.12 -22.71
CA GLN A 583 18.88 -12.06 -21.70
C GLN A 583 18.41 -10.71 -22.29
N ASP A 584 18.77 -10.41 -23.52
CA ASP A 584 18.34 -9.21 -24.26
C ASP A 584 16.83 -9.19 -24.59
N SER A 585 16.16 -10.33 -24.43
CA SER A 585 14.72 -10.48 -24.65
C SER A 585 13.88 -10.35 -23.38
N PHE A 586 14.49 -10.02 -22.24
CA PHE A 586 13.76 -9.86 -20.98
C PHE A 586 13.13 -8.47 -20.86
N VAL A 587 11.95 -8.42 -20.25
CA VAL A 587 11.35 -7.20 -19.76
C VAL A 587 11.86 -6.98 -18.33
N ASN A 588 12.88 -6.13 -18.21
CA ASN A 588 13.50 -5.79 -16.92
C ASN A 588 12.69 -4.74 -16.16
N ILE A 589 12.57 -4.90 -14.85
CA ILE A 589 11.94 -3.92 -13.97
C ILE A 589 12.97 -2.88 -13.54
N MET A 590 12.67 -1.61 -13.75
CA MET A 590 13.60 -0.50 -13.50
C MET A 590 13.96 -0.36 -12.00
N ASN A 591 12.96 -0.49 -11.11
CA ASN A 591 13.14 -0.39 -9.67
C ASN A 591 12.45 -1.58 -8.98
N PRO A 592 13.05 -2.79 -9.06
CA PRO A 592 12.42 -3.97 -8.48
C PRO A 592 12.41 -3.89 -6.95
N LEU A 593 11.34 -4.40 -6.32
CA LEU A 593 11.25 -4.49 -4.87
C LEU A 593 12.31 -5.40 -4.26
N SER A 594 12.75 -6.41 -5.02
CA SER A 594 13.84 -7.31 -4.65
C SER A 594 14.49 -7.90 -5.90
N SER A 595 15.67 -8.50 -5.76
CA SER A 595 16.34 -9.26 -6.81
C SER A 595 15.51 -10.47 -7.29
N ASP A 596 14.56 -10.91 -6.48
CA ASP A 596 13.69 -12.03 -6.78
C ASP A 596 12.50 -11.67 -7.69
N LEU A 597 12.29 -10.38 -7.94
CA LEU A 597 11.19 -9.84 -8.75
C LEU A 597 11.71 -8.83 -9.79
N ASN A 598 12.86 -9.12 -10.40
CA ASN A 598 13.58 -8.16 -11.24
C ASN A 598 13.25 -8.23 -12.74
N VAL A 599 12.56 -9.28 -13.18
CA VAL A 599 12.14 -9.44 -14.60
C VAL A 599 10.72 -9.98 -14.70
N MET A 600 10.05 -9.72 -15.83
CA MET A 600 8.79 -10.38 -16.14
C MET A 600 9.04 -11.78 -16.72
N ARG A 601 8.17 -12.75 -16.37
CA ARG A 601 8.31 -14.15 -16.73
C ARG A 601 8.28 -14.38 -18.23
N ARG A 602 9.23 -15.20 -18.73
CA ARG A 602 9.36 -15.65 -20.14
C ARG A 602 8.69 -17.00 -20.40
N THR A 603 8.34 -17.70 -19.34
CA THR A 603 7.65 -19.00 -19.32
C THR A 603 6.88 -19.11 -18.00
N MET A 604 5.87 -19.93 -18.02
CA MET A 604 5.09 -20.25 -16.82
C MET A 604 5.83 -21.23 -15.89
N LEU A 605 6.88 -21.91 -16.38
CA LEU A 605 7.57 -23.03 -15.72
C LEU A 605 7.94 -22.73 -14.27
N PHE A 606 8.68 -21.65 -14.04
CA PHE A 606 9.32 -21.40 -12.74
C PHE A 606 8.31 -21.10 -11.62
N GLY A 607 7.24 -20.34 -11.90
CA GLY A 607 6.17 -20.08 -10.91
C GLY A 607 5.52 -21.39 -10.45
N GLY A 608 5.21 -22.30 -11.38
CA GLY A 608 4.67 -23.61 -11.01
C GLY A 608 5.67 -24.49 -10.26
N LEU A 609 6.96 -24.41 -10.59
CA LEU A 609 8.01 -25.13 -9.83
C LEU A 609 8.15 -24.57 -8.39
N GLU A 610 8.05 -23.26 -8.21
CA GLU A 610 8.02 -22.66 -6.86
C GLU A 610 6.80 -23.16 -6.06
N SER A 611 5.63 -23.22 -6.69
CA SER A 611 4.41 -23.77 -6.08
C SER A 611 4.55 -25.25 -5.74
N ILE A 612 5.21 -26.05 -6.59
CA ILE A 612 5.51 -27.47 -6.31
C ILE A 612 6.46 -27.58 -5.12
N ALA A 613 7.57 -26.83 -5.09
CA ALA A 613 8.52 -26.84 -3.99
C ALA A 613 7.86 -26.43 -2.66
N TYR A 614 7.03 -25.40 -2.69
CA TYR A 614 6.26 -24.95 -1.53
C TYR A 614 5.36 -26.06 -0.94
N ASN A 615 4.67 -26.80 -1.81
CA ASN A 615 3.77 -27.89 -1.40
C ASN A 615 4.55 -29.14 -0.96
N ALA A 616 5.62 -29.50 -1.68
CA ALA A 616 6.48 -30.64 -1.34
C ALA A 616 7.09 -30.48 0.06
N ASN A 617 7.56 -29.27 0.41
CA ASN A 617 8.07 -28.94 1.74
C ASN A 617 7.02 -29.10 2.86
N ARG A 618 5.74 -29.13 2.49
CA ARG A 618 4.59 -29.38 3.38
C ARG A 618 4.04 -30.81 3.28
N LYS A 619 4.82 -31.71 2.66
CA LYS A 619 4.48 -33.13 2.46
C LYS A 619 3.31 -33.39 1.49
N ASN A 620 2.98 -32.41 0.66
CA ASN A 620 2.02 -32.55 -0.45
C ASN A 620 2.80 -32.77 -1.73
N GLY A 621 3.22 -34.00 -2.00
CA GLY A 621 4.11 -34.30 -3.14
C GLY A 621 3.39 -34.81 -4.41
N ASN A 622 2.12 -35.22 -4.32
CA ASN A 622 1.33 -35.71 -5.46
C ASN A 622 0.52 -34.55 -6.05
N ILE A 623 1.05 -33.91 -7.07
CA ILE A 623 0.58 -32.60 -7.53
C ILE A 623 0.21 -32.65 -9.00
N ARG A 624 -0.97 -32.10 -9.32
CA ARG A 624 -1.42 -31.75 -10.66
C ARG A 624 -1.84 -30.29 -10.61
N PHE A 625 -1.07 -29.40 -11.23
CA PHE A 625 -1.34 -27.98 -11.32
C PHE A 625 -1.59 -27.53 -12.75
N PHE A 626 -2.42 -26.51 -12.90
CA PHE A 626 -2.53 -25.76 -14.15
C PHE A 626 -2.66 -24.26 -13.85
N GLU A 627 -2.23 -23.45 -14.83
CA GLU A 627 -2.34 -22.00 -14.77
C GLU A 627 -2.56 -21.43 -16.17
N PHE A 628 -3.52 -20.52 -16.28
CA PHE A 628 -3.62 -19.62 -17.42
C PHE A 628 -2.92 -18.30 -17.09
N GLY A 629 -2.09 -17.79 -17.99
CA GLY A 629 -1.38 -16.55 -17.72
C GLY A 629 -0.54 -16.03 -18.88
N ASN A 630 -0.12 -14.79 -18.77
CA ASN A 630 0.74 -14.16 -19.77
C ASN A 630 2.21 -14.45 -19.53
N ILE A 631 2.95 -14.57 -20.63
CA ILE A 631 4.41 -14.46 -20.69
C ILE A 631 4.78 -13.22 -21.49
N TYR A 632 5.97 -12.66 -21.20
CA TYR A 632 6.34 -11.34 -21.69
C TYR A 632 7.68 -11.40 -22.43
N LYS A 633 7.77 -10.65 -23.54
CA LYS A 633 8.99 -10.63 -24.39
C LYS A 633 9.32 -9.19 -24.76
N TYR A 634 10.60 -8.88 -24.75
CA TYR A 634 11.15 -7.65 -25.29
C TYR A 634 11.90 -7.95 -26.59
N ASN A 635 11.75 -7.12 -27.61
CA ASN A 635 12.50 -7.17 -28.85
C ASN A 635 13.04 -5.77 -29.18
N GLY A 636 14.33 -5.55 -28.92
CA GLY A 636 14.99 -4.27 -29.15
C GLY A 636 14.98 -3.79 -30.60
N GLU A 637 14.92 -4.71 -31.59
CA GLU A 637 14.84 -4.35 -33.01
C GLU A 637 13.52 -3.65 -33.38
N ARG A 638 12.46 -3.84 -32.56
CA ARG A 638 11.15 -3.21 -32.73
C ARG A 638 11.00 -1.91 -31.93
N LYS A 639 12.07 -1.49 -31.26
CA LYS A 639 12.04 -0.24 -30.50
C LYS A 639 11.77 0.94 -31.45
N ASN A 640 10.74 1.70 -31.13
CA ASN A 640 10.35 2.91 -31.84
C ASN A 640 10.14 4.01 -30.83
N ASP A 641 10.78 5.14 -31.01
CA ASP A 641 10.70 6.27 -30.05
C ASP A 641 9.30 6.92 -30.05
N ASP A 642 8.58 6.87 -31.18
CA ASP A 642 7.19 7.35 -31.26
C ASP A 642 6.18 6.39 -30.57
N ASN A 643 6.51 5.09 -30.51
CA ASN A 643 5.71 4.08 -29.84
C ASN A 643 6.55 3.02 -29.17
N PRO A 644 7.06 3.30 -27.97
CA PRO A 644 7.95 2.37 -27.24
C PRO A 644 7.34 1.00 -26.97
N MET A 645 5.98 0.89 -26.93
CA MET A 645 5.28 -0.36 -26.67
C MET A 645 5.43 -1.40 -27.76
N GLN A 646 5.82 -1.01 -28.99
CA GLN A 646 6.05 -1.97 -30.07
C GLN A 646 7.20 -2.96 -29.81
N ALA A 647 8.12 -2.60 -28.92
CA ALA A 647 9.21 -3.48 -28.48
C ALA A 647 8.74 -4.60 -27.53
N TYR A 648 7.57 -4.47 -26.95
CA TYR A 648 7.04 -5.42 -25.98
C TYR A 648 5.95 -6.29 -26.60
N SER A 649 5.87 -7.51 -26.15
CA SER A 649 4.82 -8.44 -26.57
C SER A 649 4.41 -9.36 -25.43
N GLU A 650 3.11 -9.68 -25.40
CA GLU A 650 2.50 -10.61 -24.46
C GLU A 650 1.91 -11.79 -25.22
N GLU A 651 2.07 -12.98 -24.68
CA GLU A 651 1.42 -14.19 -25.17
C GLU A 651 0.72 -14.88 -24.00
N TYR A 652 -0.55 -15.25 -24.21
CA TYR A 652 -1.35 -15.91 -23.18
C TYR A 652 -1.20 -17.42 -23.35
N HIS A 653 -0.81 -18.09 -22.26
CA HIS A 653 -0.46 -19.50 -22.21
C HIS A 653 -1.31 -20.26 -21.21
N LEU A 654 -1.47 -21.55 -21.44
CA LEU A 654 -1.92 -22.56 -20.49
C LEU A 654 -0.73 -23.44 -20.15
N ALA A 655 -0.44 -23.58 -18.88
CA ALA A 655 0.62 -24.44 -18.39
C ALA A 655 0.10 -25.55 -17.49
N LEU A 656 0.68 -26.75 -17.57
CA LEU A 656 0.34 -27.89 -16.75
C LEU A 656 1.62 -28.46 -16.12
N TRP A 657 1.52 -28.85 -14.84
CA TRP A 657 2.59 -29.51 -14.10
C TRP A 657 2.05 -30.78 -13.42
N LEU A 658 2.79 -31.88 -13.56
CA LEU A 658 2.51 -33.15 -12.89
C LEU A 658 3.75 -33.60 -12.14
N THR A 659 3.60 -34.04 -10.89
CA THR A 659 4.68 -34.66 -10.13
C THR A 659 4.13 -35.61 -9.06
N GLY A 660 4.98 -36.51 -8.59
CA GLY A 660 4.64 -37.50 -7.58
C GLY A 660 3.87 -38.71 -8.15
N LYS A 661 2.94 -39.24 -7.40
CA LYS A 661 2.20 -40.45 -7.76
C LYS A 661 0.91 -40.14 -8.48
N ARG A 662 0.68 -40.86 -9.59
CA ARG A 662 -0.61 -40.91 -10.28
C ARG A 662 -1.63 -41.66 -9.42
N VAL A 663 -1.25 -42.81 -8.88
CA VAL A 663 -2.05 -43.63 -7.96
C VAL A 663 -1.24 -43.87 -6.69
N GLN A 664 -1.80 -43.50 -5.55
CA GLN A 664 -1.22 -43.82 -4.26
C GLN A 664 -1.51 -45.29 -3.91
N GLY A 665 -0.49 -46.00 -3.53
CA GLY A 665 -0.60 -47.40 -3.16
C GLY A 665 -1.64 -47.66 -2.07
N SER A 666 -2.40 -48.72 -2.26
CA SER A 666 -3.39 -49.22 -1.32
C SER A 666 -3.36 -50.75 -1.30
N TRP A 667 -4.26 -51.36 -0.54
CA TRP A 667 -4.34 -52.80 -0.48
C TRP A 667 -4.76 -53.46 -1.82
N ILE A 668 -5.34 -52.72 -2.76
CA ILE A 668 -5.81 -53.22 -4.07
C ILE A 668 -5.00 -52.65 -5.26
N HIS A 669 -4.22 -51.60 -5.05
CA HIS A 669 -3.46 -50.97 -6.10
C HIS A 669 -1.99 -50.77 -5.65
N ALA A 670 -1.06 -51.05 -6.56
CA ALA A 670 0.33 -50.67 -6.37
C ALA A 670 0.49 -49.16 -6.58
N ASP A 671 1.59 -48.60 -6.04
CA ASP A 671 1.98 -47.21 -6.36
C ASP A 671 2.26 -47.08 -7.85
N GLU A 672 1.74 -46.04 -8.45
CA GLU A 672 2.01 -45.68 -9.84
C GLU A 672 2.50 -44.22 -9.91
N GLU A 673 3.69 -44.01 -10.43
CA GLU A 673 4.28 -42.68 -10.58
C GLU A 673 3.62 -41.94 -11.76
N ALA A 674 3.56 -40.61 -11.64
CA ALA A 674 3.20 -39.74 -12.77
C ALA A 674 4.12 -39.99 -13.97
N SER A 675 3.61 -39.87 -15.18
CA SER A 675 4.38 -40.17 -16.39
C SER A 675 4.17 -39.12 -17.47
N TYR A 676 5.11 -39.12 -18.45
CA TYR A 676 4.95 -38.31 -19.65
C TYR A 676 3.65 -38.63 -20.39
N TYR A 677 3.27 -39.91 -20.44
CA TYR A 677 2.06 -40.36 -21.15
C TYR A 677 0.78 -39.89 -20.48
N GLU A 678 0.80 -39.77 -19.16
CA GLU A 678 -0.32 -39.17 -18.41
C GLU A 678 -0.48 -37.68 -18.78
N LEU A 679 0.60 -36.88 -18.75
CA LEU A 679 0.58 -35.50 -19.20
C LEU A 679 0.10 -35.38 -20.65
N LYS A 680 0.59 -36.25 -21.54
CA LYS A 680 0.23 -36.29 -22.96
C LYS A 680 -1.29 -36.53 -23.11
N ALA A 681 -1.84 -37.45 -22.35
CA ALA A 681 -3.29 -37.74 -22.38
C ALA A 681 -4.12 -36.52 -21.99
N TYR A 682 -3.73 -35.78 -20.95
CA TYR A 682 -4.42 -34.55 -20.58
C TYR A 682 -4.33 -33.47 -21.67
N VAL A 683 -3.15 -33.26 -22.24
CA VAL A 683 -2.95 -32.29 -23.32
C VAL A 683 -3.77 -32.67 -24.56
N GLU A 684 -3.75 -33.95 -24.98
CA GLU A 684 -4.54 -34.42 -26.10
C GLU A 684 -6.07 -34.28 -25.88
N ASN A 685 -6.52 -34.55 -24.66
CA ASN A 685 -7.92 -34.33 -24.31
C ASN A 685 -8.33 -32.86 -24.36
N ILE A 686 -7.45 -31.94 -23.93
CA ILE A 686 -7.65 -30.48 -24.09
C ILE A 686 -7.76 -30.13 -25.56
N LEU A 687 -6.77 -30.55 -26.39
CA LEU A 687 -6.75 -30.26 -27.81
C LEU A 687 -8.01 -30.76 -28.53
N LYS A 688 -8.45 -31.97 -28.20
CA LYS A 688 -9.71 -32.54 -28.71
C LYS A 688 -10.93 -31.74 -28.26
N ARG A 689 -10.95 -31.31 -27.00
CA ARG A 689 -12.05 -30.52 -26.44
C ARG A 689 -12.22 -29.16 -27.09
N ILE A 690 -11.11 -28.49 -27.44
CA ILE A 690 -11.13 -27.20 -28.12
C ILE A 690 -11.28 -27.30 -29.65
N GLY A 691 -11.26 -28.53 -30.22
CA GLY A 691 -11.48 -28.76 -31.65
C GLY A 691 -10.23 -28.74 -32.50
N VAL A 692 -9.06 -29.09 -31.95
CA VAL A 692 -7.85 -29.33 -32.72
C VAL A 692 -7.92 -30.76 -33.32
N GLU A 693 -8.00 -30.85 -34.66
CA GLU A 693 -8.07 -32.12 -35.37
C GLU A 693 -6.68 -32.75 -35.54
N GLN A 694 -6.65 -34.09 -35.60
CA GLN A 694 -5.44 -34.83 -35.96
C GLN A 694 -4.92 -34.36 -37.31
N GLY A 695 -3.62 -34.09 -37.40
CA GLY A 695 -2.97 -33.61 -38.62
C GLY A 695 -2.93 -32.08 -38.78
N MET A 696 -3.57 -31.31 -37.94
CA MET A 696 -3.35 -29.85 -37.85
C MET A 696 -1.99 -29.50 -37.22
N ILE A 697 -1.51 -30.38 -36.35
CA ILE A 697 -0.26 -30.24 -35.60
C ILE A 697 0.66 -31.44 -35.87
N VAL A 698 1.96 -31.22 -35.76
CA VAL A 698 3.02 -32.23 -35.89
C VAL A 698 3.93 -32.15 -34.69
N GLY A 699 4.13 -33.33 -34.06
CA GLY A 699 5.09 -33.45 -32.95
C GLY A 699 6.50 -33.72 -33.49
N LYS A 700 7.50 -33.09 -32.90
CA LYS A 700 8.91 -33.33 -33.20
C LYS A 700 9.69 -33.43 -31.90
N PRO A 701 10.58 -34.45 -31.75
CA PRO A 701 11.49 -34.43 -30.63
C PRO A 701 12.26 -33.12 -30.59
N THR A 702 12.45 -32.57 -29.42
CA THR A 702 13.23 -31.35 -29.20
C THR A 702 14.31 -31.61 -28.14
N ASP A 703 15.48 -31.06 -28.38
CA ASP A 703 16.59 -31.09 -27.43
C ASP A 703 16.86 -29.65 -26.98
N ASN A 704 16.63 -29.39 -25.70
CA ASN A 704 16.85 -28.09 -25.10
C ASN A 704 17.24 -28.24 -23.62
N ASN A 705 17.67 -27.14 -22.99
CA ASN A 705 18.14 -27.17 -21.60
C ASN A 705 17.00 -27.20 -20.57
N VAL A 706 15.78 -26.95 -21.00
CA VAL A 706 14.59 -26.93 -20.12
C VAL A 706 14.15 -28.34 -19.77
N PHE A 707 14.21 -29.25 -20.75
CA PHE A 707 13.73 -30.62 -20.62
C PHE A 707 14.86 -31.62 -20.73
N SER A 708 14.72 -32.76 -20.07
CA SER A 708 15.55 -33.93 -20.28
C SER A 708 15.10 -34.74 -21.51
N LYS A 709 13.80 -34.77 -21.75
CA LYS A 709 13.16 -35.35 -22.94
C LYS A 709 11.88 -34.55 -23.20
N ALA A 710 11.69 -34.08 -24.41
CA ALA A 710 10.52 -33.32 -24.79
C ALA A 710 10.10 -33.51 -26.25
N VAL A 711 8.84 -33.18 -26.48
CA VAL A 711 8.26 -33.11 -27.83
C VAL A 711 7.70 -31.70 -28.01
N LYS A 712 8.08 -31.07 -29.10
CA LYS A 712 7.59 -29.80 -29.56
C LYS A 712 6.51 -30.00 -30.59
N TYR A 713 5.39 -29.37 -30.44
CA TYR A 713 4.26 -29.44 -31.37
C TYR A 713 4.14 -28.15 -32.17
N GLU A 714 4.13 -28.27 -33.45
CA GLU A 714 4.08 -27.18 -34.40
C GLU A 714 2.83 -27.29 -35.28
N ARG A 715 2.29 -26.14 -35.69
CA ARG A 715 1.34 -26.13 -36.80
C ARG A 715 2.06 -26.55 -38.08
N ARG A 716 1.38 -27.26 -39.00
CA ARG A 716 1.88 -27.45 -40.33
C ARG A 716 2.20 -26.09 -40.97
N GLY A 717 3.49 -25.82 -41.21
CA GLY A 717 3.96 -24.51 -41.67
C GLY A 717 4.85 -23.75 -40.69
N GLY A 718 5.18 -24.31 -39.49
CA GLY A 718 6.36 -23.94 -38.73
C GLY A 718 6.18 -23.07 -37.50
N LYS A 719 4.96 -22.72 -37.04
CA LYS A 719 4.80 -21.99 -35.75
C LYS A 719 4.60 -23.01 -34.61
N THR A 720 5.43 -22.87 -33.56
CA THR A 720 5.30 -23.64 -32.32
C THR A 720 3.98 -23.28 -31.62
N LEU A 721 3.25 -24.31 -31.23
CA LEU A 721 2.01 -24.18 -30.47
C LEU A 721 2.18 -24.53 -29.00
N PHE A 722 2.97 -25.57 -28.72
CA PHE A 722 3.30 -25.99 -27.37
C PHE A 722 4.50 -26.92 -27.34
N GLU A 723 5.09 -27.03 -26.16
CA GLU A 723 6.11 -28.01 -25.81
C GLU A 723 5.70 -28.74 -24.55
N MET A 724 6.03 -30.03 -24.47
CA MET A 724 5.81 -30.82 -23.27
C MET A 724 6.89 -31.87 -23.09
N GLY A 725 7.23 -32.15 -21.83
CA GLY A 725 8.29 -33.10 -21.54
C GLY A 725 8.56 -33.24 -20.03
N GLN A 726 9.63 -33.97 -19.75
CA GLN A 726 10.17 -34.10 -18.42
C GLN A 726 11.16 -32.96 -18.17
N VAL A 727 10.90 -32.14 -17.12
CA VAL A 727 11.79 -31.04 -16.74
C VAL A 727 13.18 -31.55 -16.42
N SER A 728 14.21 -30.83 -16.86
CA SER A 728 15.61 -31.24 -16.64
C SER A 728 15.96 -31.26 -15.16
N LYS A 729 16.76 -32.25 -14.73
CA LYS A 729 17.18 -32.39 -13.35
C LYS A 729 17.91 -31.15 -12.81
N LYS A 730 18.63 -30.45 -13.68
CA LYS A 730 19.34 -29.21 -13.35
C LYS A 730 18.36 -28.12 -12.88
N ILE A 731 17.23 -27.95 -13.56
CA ILE A 731 16.18 -26.98 -13.19
C ILE A 731 15.46 -27.41 -11.91
N GLN A 732 15.10 -28.70 -11.79
CA GLN A 732 14.48 -29.23 -10.58
C GLN A 732 15.31 -28.96 -9.35
N VAL A 733 16.62 -29.27 -9.37
CA VAL A 733 17.56 -29.01 -8.27
C VAL A 733 17.67 -27.51 -7.97
N LYS A 734 17.73 -26.65 -9.01
CA LYS A 734 17.77 -25.20 -8.86
C LYS A 734 16.52 -24.65 -8.14
N CYS A 735 15.39 -25.32 -8.31
CA CYS A 735 14.12 -24.97 -7.62
C CYS A 735 13.87 -25.78 -6.33
N GLY A 736 14.84 -26.58 -5.86
CA GLY A 736 14.69 -27.37 -4.63
C GLY A 736 13.72 -28.55 -4.75
N ILE A 737 13.55 -29.12 -5.97
CA ILE A 737 12.62 -30.23 -6.23
C ILE A 737 13.40 -31.51 -6.48
N GLU A 738 13.10 -32.56 -5.71
CA GLU A 738 13.73 -33.87 -5.83
C GLU A 738 12.97 -34.82 -6.76
N THR A 739 11.64 -34.70 -6.79
CA THR A 739 10.75 -35.55 -7.59
C THR A 739 10.78 -35.18 -9.07
N THR A 740 10.48 -36.15 -9.94
CA THR A 740 10.34 -35.87 -11.36
C THR A 740 9.13 -35.00 -11.64
N VAL A 741 9.32 -33.93 -12.43
CA VAL A 741 8.24 -33.05 -12.86
C VAL A 741 8.05 -33.19 -14.37
N TYR A 742 6.81 -33.39 -14.78
CA TYR A 742 6.37 -33.32 -16.17
C TYR A 742 5.65 -32.01 -16.39
N TYR A 743 5.97 -31.34 -17.49
CA TYR A 743 5.51 -29.98 -17.78
C TYR A 743 5.06 -29.85 -19.23
N ALA A 744 3.96 -29.12 -19.43
CA ALA A 744 3.49 -28.69 -20.73
C ALA A 744 3.15 -27.20 -20.69
N GLU A 745 3.56 -26.46 -21.73
CA GLU A 745 3.21 -25.05 -21.90
C GLU A 745 2.64 -24.83 -23.30
N LEU A 746 1.35 -24.48 -23.33
CA LEU A 746 0.55 -24.32 -24.53
C LEU A 746 0.33 -22.83 -24.80
N ASN A 747 0.74 -22.34 -25.97
CA ASN A 747 0.41 -20.99 -26.42
C ASN A 747 -1.09 -20.91 -26.72
N TRP A 748 -1.86 -20.51 -25.72
CA TRP A 748 -3.32 -20.44 -25.80
C TRP A 748 -3.80 -19.48 -26.89
N THR A 749 -3.14 -18.31 -27.01
CA THR A 749 -3.44 -17.35 -28.08
C THR A 749 -3.30 -17.97 -29.47
N ALA A 750 -2.25 -18.77 -29.69
CA ALA A 750 -2.03 -19.42 -30.98
C ALA A 750 -3.02 -20.57 -31.24
N LEU A 751 -3.36 -21.34 -30.20
CA LEU A 751 -4.36 -22.41 -30.28
C LEU A 751 -5.75 -21.84 -30.58
N MET A 752 -6.19 -20.77 -29.93
CA MET A 752 -7.48 -20.14 -30.21
C MET A 752 -7.56 -19.60 -31.64
N LYS A 753 -6.47 -19.06 -32.17
CA LYS A 753 -6.39 -18.67 -33.60
C LYS A 753 -6.47 -19.86 -34.54
N LEU A 754 -5.91 -21.02 -34.15
CA LEU A 754 -5.97 -22.22 -34.95
C LEU A 754 -7.39 -22.77 -35.07
N VAL A 755 -8.15 -22.79 -33.95
CA VAL A 755 -9.49 -23.36 -33.89
C VAL A 755 -10.60 -22.36 -34.19
N LYS A 756 -10.32 -21.08 -34.42
CA LYS A 756 -11.31 -20.03 -34.70
C LYS A 756 -12.29 -20.40 -35.83
N LYS A 757 -11.85 -21.25 -36.80
CA LYS A 757 -12.66 -21.71 -37.94
C LYS A 757 -13.19 -23.12 -37.76
N SER A 758 -12.86 -23.81 -36.67
CA SER A 758 -13.32 -25.14 -36.36
C SER A 758 -14.82 -25.13 -36.04
N LYS A 759 -15.57 -26.07 -36.63
CA LYS A 759 -17.00 -26.24 -36.35
C LYS A 759 -17.19 -27.52 -35.59
N VAL A 760 -17.89 -27.45 -34.48
CA VAL A 760 -18.34 -28.66 -33.76
C VAL A 760 -19.43 -29.32 -34.58
N LEU A 761 -19.15 -30.54 -35.07
CA LEU A 761 -20.10 -31.35 -35.81
C LEU A 761 -20.55 -32.50 -34.92
N PHE A 762 -21.83 -32.63 -34.73
CA PHE A 762 -22.42 -33.79 -34.06
C PHE A 762 -22.49 -34.96 -35.05
N THR A 763 -21.92 -36.12 -34.66
CA THR A 763 -22.06 -37.37 -35.37
C THR A 763 -22.83 -38.36 -34.47
N PRO A 764 -23.91 -38.97 -34.95
CA PRO A 764 -24.62 -39.99 -34.15
C PRO A 764 -23.69 -41.15 -33.84
N VAL A 765 -23.91 -41.80 -32.71
CA VAL A 765 -23.20 -43.05 -32.36
C VAL A 765 -23.53 -44.10 -33.41
N PRO A 766 -22.49 -44.80 -33.97
CA PRO A 766 -22.70 -45.83 -34.98
C PRO A 766 -23.61 -46.96 -34.47
N LYS A 767 -24.55 -47.37 -35.30
CA LYS A 767 -25.49 -48.47 -35.00
C LYS A 767 -24.90 -49.85 -35.22
N PHE A 768 -23.81 -49.96 -35.94
CA PHE A 768 -23.15 -51.21 -36.34
C PHE A 768 -21.89 -51.44 -35.50
N PRO A 769 -21.61 -52.71 -35.12
CA PRO A 769 -20.48 -53.04 -34.29
C PRO A 769 -19.14 -52.79 -35.00
N SER A 770 -18.14 -52.35 -34.24
CA SER A 770 -16.74 -52.30 -34.66
C SER A 770 -16.10 -53.68 -34.61
N VAL A 771 -15.05 -53.83 -35.40
CA VAL A 771 -14.23 -55.05 -35.43
C VAL A 771 -12.81 -54.69 -35.10
N SER A 772 -12.18 -55.37 -34.18
CA SER A 772 -10.79 -55.19 -33.75
C SER A 772 -9.91 -56.27 -34.35
N ARG A 773 -8.71 -55.89 -34.83
CA ARG A 773 -7.68 -56.79 -35.38
C ARG A 773 -6.30 -56.40 -34.89
N ASP A 774 -5.59 -57.34 -34.35
CA ASP A 774 -4.22 -57.16 -33.86
C ASP A 774 -3.18 -57.58 -34.87
N LEU A 775 -2.10 -56.80 -34.94
CA LEU A 775 -0.89 -57.16 -35.68
C LEU A 775 0.32 -57.01 -34.77
N ALA A 776 1.17 -58.02 -34.75
CA ALA A 776 2.49 -57.87 -34.13
C ALA A 776 3.45 -57.49 -35.27
N LEU A 777 3.95 -56.25 -35.23
CA LEU A 777 4.78 -55.66 -36.26
C LEU A 777 6.24 -55.60 -35.80
N LEU A 778 7.11 -56.32 -36.49
CA LEU A 778 8.55 -56.23 -36.30
C LEU A 778 9.11 -55.10 -37.16
N VAL A 779 9.65 -54.06 -36.52
CA VAL A 779 10.11 -52.85 -37.20
C VAL A 779 11.51 -52.46 -36.71
N ASP A 780 12.21 -51.62 -37.48
CA ASP A 780 13.50 -51.05 -37.04
C ASP A 780 13.30 -50.16 -35.80
N LYS A 781 14.30 -50.12 -34.93
CA LYS A 781 14.21 -49.35 -33.64
C LYS A 781 13.86 -47.87 -33.82
N ASN A 782 14.28 -47.28 -34.95
CA ASN A 782 14.03 -45.87 -35.26
C ASN A 782 12.61 -45.60 -35.80
N VAL A 783 11.80 -46.61 -36.09
CA VAL A 783 10.43 -46.43 -36.55
C VAL A 783 9.56 -46.04 -35.37
N GLU A 784 8.99 -44.86 -35.45
CA GLU A 784 8.05 -44.35 -34.44
C GLU A 784 6.62 -44.87 -34.69
N PHE A 785 5.83 -45.02 -33.63
CA PHE A 785 4.42 -45.50 -33.74
C PHE A 785 3.58 -44.57 -34.62
N GLU A 786 3.83 -43.25 -34.57
CA GLU A 786 3.15 -42.29 -35.41
C GLU A 786 3.27 -42.59 -36.90
N ALA A 787 4.43 -43.12 -37.37
CA ALA A 787 4.62 -43.51 -38.74
C ALA A 787 3.69 -44.69 -39.13
N ILE A 788 3.51 -45.65 -38.21
CA ILE A 788 2.57 -46.78 -38.41
C ILE A 788 1.14 -46.24 -38.49
N GLU A 789 0.75 -45.38 -37.59
CA GLU A 789 -0.57 -44.76 -37.56
C GLU A 789 -0.84 -43.96 -38.85
N GLN A 790 0.13 -43.17 -39.30
CA GLN A 790 0.00 -42.40 -40.55
C GLN A 790 -0.19 -43.30 -41.79
N VAL A 791 0.63 -44.36 -41.89
CA VAL A 791 0.51 -45.34 -43.01
C VAL A 791 -0.85 -46.03 -42.97
N ALA A 792 -1.33 -46.42 -41.80
CA ALA A 792 -2.62 -47.04 -41.60
C ALA A 792 -3.78 -46.12 -42.02
N LYS A 793 -3.82 -44.91 -41.56
CA LYS A 793 -4.84 -43.89 -41.85
C LYS A 793 -4.80 -43.47 -43.35
N GLN A 794 -3.61 -43.46 -43.99
CA GLN A 794 -3.51 -43.23 -45.42
C GLN A 794 -4.02 -44.41 -46.23
N THR A 795 -3.85 -45.65 -45.73
CA THR A 795 -4.29 -46.87 -46.40
C THR A 795 -5.81 -47.03 -46.33
N GLU A 796 -6.41 -46.82 -45.19
CA GLU A 796 -7.85 -46.88 -44.99
C GLU A 796 -8.38 -45.64 -44.29
N LYS A 797 -9.06 -44.77 -45.05
CA LYS A 797 -9.51 -43.47 -44.59
C LYS A 797 -10.93 -43.45 -44.00
N LYS A 798 -11.75 -44.44 -44.35
CA LYS A 798 -13.18 -44.44 -44.04
C LYS A 798 -13.54 -45.39 -42.93
N LEU A 799 -13.04 -46.61 -43.01
CA LEU A 799 -13.45 -47.69 -42.12
C LEU A 799 -12.52 -47.87 -40.91
N LEU A 800 -11.26 -47.37 -40.99
CA LEU A 800 -10.36 -47.39 -39.84
C LEU A 800 -10.70 -46.27 -38.87
N LYS A 801 -11.14 -46.62 -37.67
CA LYS A 801 -11.55 -45.67 -36.64
C LYS A 801 -10.42 -45.33 -35.68
N SER A 802 -9.67 -46.34 -35.20
CA SER A 802 -8.48 -46.11 -34.32
C SER A 802 -7.37 -47.11 -34.65
N VAL A 803 -6.15 -46.70 -34.30
CA VAL A 803 -4.93 -47.52 -34.29
C VAL A 803 -4.33 -47.37 -32.90
N GLU A 804 -4.24 -48.45 -32.15
CA GLU A 804 -3.83 -48.41 -30.75
C GLU A 804 -2.61 -49.31 -30.53
N LEU A 805 -1.62 -48.78 -29.83
CA LEU A 805 -0.43 -49.51 -29.42
C LEU A 805 -0.67 -50.08 -28.03
N PHE A 806 -0.72 -51.39 -27.86
CA PHE A 806 -0.95 -51.98 -26.57
C PHE A 806 0.26 -52.70 -25.95
N ASP A 807 1.30 -53.04 -26.79
CA ASP A 807 2.53 -53.58 -26.27
C ASP A 807 3.76 -53.18 -27.15
N VAL A 808 4.91 -52.99 -26.47
CA VAL A 808 6.20 -52.71 -27.12
C VAL A 808 7.22 -53.65 -26.51
N TYR A 809 7.72 -54.57 -27.37
CA TYR A 809 8.73 -55.50 -26.93
C TYR A 809 10.09 -55.20 -27.56
N GLU A 810 11.09 -54.99 -26.69
CA GLU A 810 12.50 -54.87 -27.06
C GLU A 810 13.31 -55.89 -26.22
N GLY A 811 13.57 -57.03 -26.74
CA GLY A 811 14.24 -58.10 -25.98
C GLY A 811 15.17 -58.99 -26.82
N LYS A 812 15.86 -59.90 -26.10
CA LYS A 812 16.86 -60.80 -26.69
C LYS A 812 16.37 -61.73 -27.78
N ASN A 813 15.07 -61.91 -27.93
CA ASN A 813 14.46 -62.80 -28.93
C ASN A 813 14.09 -62.10 -30.23
N LEU A 814 14.57 -60.86 -30.41
CA LEU A 814 14.40 -60.08 -31.64
C LEU A 814 15.75 -59.94 -32.38
N PRO A 815 15.73 -59.82 -33.74
CA PRO A 815 16.91 -59.45 -34.49
C PRO A 815 17.53 -58.16 -34.00
N ALA A 816 18.85 -58.06 -34.03
CA ALA A 816 19.57 -56.86 -33.62
C ALA A 816 19.09 -55.64 -34.40
N GLY A 817 18.80 -54.54 -33.70
CA GLY A 817 18.29 -53.28 -34.29
C GLY A 817 16.79 -53.25 -34.57
N LYS A 818 16.03 -54.28 -34.16
CA LYS A 818 14.58 -54.34 -34.33
C LYS A 818 13.85 -54.25 -32.99
N LYS A 819 12.56 -53.82 -33.06
CA LYS A 819 11.57 -53.86 -31.96
C LYS A 819 10.24 -54.37 -32.50
N SER A 820 9.41 -54.87 -31.61
CA SER A 820 8.08 -55.35 -31.97
C SER A 820 7.02 -54.43 -31.38
N TYR A 821 6.10 -53.97 -32.21
CA TYR A 821 4.89 -53.27 -31.78
C TYR A 821 3.66 -54.18 -31.89
N ALA A 822 2.91 -54.35 -30.83
CA ALA A 822 1.61 -54.99 -30.88
C ALA A 822 0.55 -53.88 -31.05
N VAL A 823 -0.09 -53.85 -32.18
CA VAL A 823 -0.95 -52.77 -32.65
C VAL A 823 -2.35 -53.34 -32.94
N ASN A 824 -3.33 -52.70 -32.33
CA ASN A 824 -4.74 -52.97 -32.58
C ASN A 824 -5.32 -51.98 -33.59
N PHE A 825 -6.06 -52.49 -34.58
CA PHE A 825 -6.74 -51.72 -35.62
C PHE A 825 -8.24 -51.91 -35.46
N VAL A 826 -8.96 -50.83 -35.14
CA VAL A 826 -10.44 -50.86 -35.02
C VAL A 826 -11.06 -50.37 -36.31
N LEU A 827 -11.85 -51.27 -36.90
CA LEU A 827 -12.57 -51.05 -38.18
C LEU A 827 -14.06 -50.95 -37.91
N GLN A 828 -14.76 -49.97 -38.47
CA GLN A 828 -16.20 -49.82 -38.38
C GLN A 828 -16.77 -49.10 -39.59
N ASP A 829 -17.94 -49.58 -40.04
CA ASP A 829 -18.75 -48.89 -41.07
C ASP A 829 -20.01 -48.31 -40.37
N ASP A 830 -20.26 -47.04 -40.56
CA ASP A 830 -21.39 -46.34 -39.94
C ASP A 830 -22.74 -46.70 -40.59
N GLN A 831 -22.73 -47.39 -41.72
CA GLN A 831 -23.94 -47.70 -42.50
C GLN A 831 -24.31 -49.21 -42.59
N LYS A 832 -23.33 -50.09 -42.24
CA LYS A 832 -23.53 -51.54 -42.33
C LYS A 832 -22.51 -52.31 -41.49
N THR A 833 -22.82 -53.54 -41.13
CA THR A 833 -21.87 -54.49 -40.51
C THR A 833 -20.80 -54.90 -41.53
N LEU A 834 -19.54 -54.85 -41.11
CA LEU A 834 -18.42 -55.31 -41.94
C LEU A 834 -18.44 -56.85 -42.02
N ASN A 835 -18.20 -57.42 -43.21
CA ASN A 835 -18.05 -58.85 -43.38
C ASN A 835 -16.52 -59.20 -43.39
N ASP A 836 -16.22 -60.51 -43.12
CA ASP A 836 -14.87 -61.02 -43.01
C ASP A 836 -13.99 -60.73 -44.25
N LYS A 837 -14.58 -60.89 -45.44
CA LYS A 837 -13.88 -60.65 -46.72
C LYS A 837 -13.42 -59.19 -46.85
N GLN A 838 -14.25 -58.25 -46.40
CA GLN A 838 -13.88 -56.81 -46.40
C GLN A 838 -12.77 -56.53 -45.39
N ILE A 839 -12.90 -57.07 -44.17
CA ILE A 839 -11.93 -56.95 -43.10
C ILE A 839 -10.58 -57.49 -43.54
N ASP A 840 -10.54 -58.73 -44.07
CA ASP A 840 -9.32 -59.35 -44.54
C ASP A 840 -8.66 -58.58 -45.68
N SER A 841 -9.45 -58.08 -46.61
CA SER A 841 -8.93 -57.25 -47.73
C SER A 841 -8.28 -55.95 -47.17
N ILE A 842 -8.86 -55.28 -46.16
CA ILE A 842 -8.32 -54.09 -45.50
C ILE A 842 -7.02 -54.42 -44.78
N MET A 843 -7.05 -55.51 -43.99
CA MET A 843 -5.87 -55.94 -43.21
C MET A 843 -4.70 -56.29 -44.13
N GLN A 844 -4.95 -57.02 -45.25
CA GLN A 844 -3.91 -57.30 -46.23
C GLN A 844 -3.30 -56.05 -46.83
N LYS A 845 -4.12 -55.05 -47.19
CA LYS A 845 -3.61 -53.76 -47.70
C LYS A 845 -2.81 -53.01 -46.63
N LEU A 846 -3.23 -53.01 -45.37
CA LEU A 846 -2.48 -52.43 -44.26
C LEU A 846 -1.12 -53.10 -44.13
N ILE A 847 -1.07 -54.42 -44.07
CA ILE A 847 0.20 -55.20 -43.98
C ILE A 847 1.11 -54.88 -45.15
N GLN A 848 0.62 -54.89 -46.40
CA GLN A 848 1.41 -54.58 -47.57
C GLN A 848 2.01 -53.17 -47.56
N ASN A 849 1.21 -52.19 -47.17
CA ASN A 849 1.66 -50.79 -47.09
C ASN A 849 2.62 -50.54 -45.94
N LEU A 850 2.38 -51.14 -44.78
CA LEU A 850 3.30 -51.08 -43.63
C LEU A 850 4.65 -51.73 -44.01
N LYS A 851 4.62 -52.89 -44.69
CA LYS A 851 5.83 -53.54 -45.20
C LYS A 851 6.57 -52.68 -46.23
N ARG A 852 5.83 -52.06 -47.14
CA ARG A 852 6.44 -51.27 -48.22
C ARG A 852 7.05 -49.95 -47.71
N GLN A 853 6.40 -49.28 -46.77
CA GLN A 853 6.81 -47.94 -46.34
C GLN A 853 7.71 -47.94 -45.10
N LEU A 854 7.55 -48.90 -44.21
CA LEU A 854 8.26 -48.96 -42.94
C LEU A 854 9.11 -50.22 -42.76
N ASN A 855 9.20 -51.05 -43.81
CA ASN A 855 9.88 -52.33 -43.73
C ASN A 855 9.39 -53.21 -42.57
N ALA A 856 8.12 -53.09 -42.23
CA ALA A 856 7.49 -53.82 -41.14
C ALA A 856 7.21 -55.27 -41.55
N GLU A 857 7.63 -56.22 -40.70
CA GLU A 857 7.37 -57.66 -40.89
C GLU A 857 6.34 -58.12 -39.81
N LEU A 858 5.52 -59.10 -40.17
CA LEU A 858 4.65 -59.73 -39.17
C LEU A 858 5.51 -60.68 -38.33
N ARG A 859 5.27 -60.63 -37.02
CA ARG A 859 5.93 -61.49 -36.04
C ARG A 859 5.05 -62.70 -35.75
#